data_302564b1cac24898186e906a513aee2b
#
_entry.id   302564b1cac24898186e906a513aee2b
#
_cell.length_a   1.000
_cell.length_b   1.000
_cell.length_c   1.000
_cell.angle_alpha   90.00
_cell.angle_beta   90.00
_cell.angle_gamma   90.00
#
_symmetry.space_group_name_H-M   'P 1'
#
loop_
_entity.id
_entity.type
_entity.pdbx_description
1 polymer ?
#
loop_
_entity_poly.entity_id
_entity_poly.type
_entity_poly.pdbx_seq_one_letter_code
_entity_poly.pdbx_strand_id
1 'polypeptide(L)'
;MLDKNYDPRTLEKTWYRTWEDQGYFAPTAGAPSVGPGAGASGYCIMIPPPNVTGSLHMGHAFQDTIMDALIRYHRMQGKSTLWQAGTDHAGIATQMVVERLLEAEGKTRHDLGRDAFTHRVWAWKAESGGTITRQLRRLGASLDWEHERFTLDEGLSGAVREVFVRLFEEGLIYRGKRLVNWDPVLHTAVSDLEVLSEEENGHLWDLRYPLTNGQGHMVVSTTRPETMLGDCAVAVNPQDERYRHLIGEFVQLPLTSRRIPIIADVHADPELGTGCVKITPAHDFNDHEVWLRHRDETAIAEQPHGGLINIFTPDASIRANLPEEGELIPTAYIGLDRYVARQRILTDLTDLDLLAQTQEHRLQQPRGDRSGAVIEPYLTDQWYVKIKPLADPAIAAVEDGRIRFVPDNWKNTYFEWMRNIQDWCISRQIWWGHRIPAWYDREGNVYVGRSEQEVRERHGLAPDFPLEQDPDVLDTWFSSALWPFSTLGWPEQTPRLEAFYPTSVLVTGFDIIFFWVARMIMLGLKFMGDVPFDEVYIHGLVRDTHGEKMSKSKGNVLDPIDLIDGIELESLVEKRTQGMMQPHLAEKIADLTRRDYPQGIPGFGADALRFTFAALASTGRDIKFDLGRIEGYRNFCNKLWNAARYVLMNTQGEDCGLTGSGTGDDIRLSAADGWIRSRLQGTITAVNDALRGYRFDHAAQAIYDFTWNAFCDWYLELSKPVLTDAQAAPAAKRGTRRTLVQTLETLLRLAHPLIPFITEAIWQQVKPLAGIKGDTIMLAPFPSADPDLMDPDAESELGWVMQFVLGVRRIRGEMDIAPGRPLPILLQNASDQDLARLAANRKYLDALARTQSIQALSPTAQVPESAIALVGEMKILIPMAGLIDQQAELKRLAKAIGRLEADLERTQKKLANPNFIDKAPPAVVQKERDKVAEQQTALAKLQEQAEKIRALALFGSG
;
A
#
# COMPACT_ATOMS: atom_id res chain seq x y z
N MET A 1 -37.99 5.15 -8.19
CA MET A 1 -37.76 5.21 -6.70
C MET A 1 -36.75 4.14 -6.31
N LEU A 2 -35.80 4.43 -5.44
CA LEU A 2 -34.77 3.47 -4.98
C LEU A 2 -35.39 2.32 -4.18
N ASP A 3 -34.83 1.10 -4.33
CA ASP A 3 -35.24 -0.07 -3.58
C ASP A 3 -35.12 0.12 -2.06
N LYS A 4 -35.88 -0.67 -1.28
CA LYS A 4 -35.87 -0.54 0.18
C LYS A 4 -34.49 -0.80 0.79
N ASN A 5 -33.77 -1.78 0.24
CA ASN A 5 -32.44 -2.18 0.72
C ASN A 5 -31.39 -1.82 -0.34
N TYR A 6 -30.24 -1.39 0.11
CA TYR A 6 -29.07 -1.26 -0.74
C TYR A 6 -28.47 -2.64 -1.02
N ASP A 7 -28.42 -3.04 -2.29
CA ASP A 7 -27.75 -4.26 -2.73
C ASP A 7 -26.58 -3.90 -3.68
N PRO A 8 -25.33 -3.90 -3.22
CA PRO A 8 -24.19 -3.56 -4.05
C PRO A 8 -23.90 -4.57 -5.15
N ARG A 9 -24.22 -5.87 -4.97
CA ARG A 9 -23.80 -6.96 -5.87
C ARG A 9 -24.30 -6.79 -7.31
N THR A 10 -25.60 -6.52 -7.46
CA THR A 10 -26.22 -6.31 -8.78
C THR A 10 -25.93 -4.92 -9.33
N LEU A 11 -25.99 -3.92 -8.45
CA LEU A 11 -25.84 -2.52 -8.80
C LEU A 11 -24.43 -2.23 -9.35
N GLU A 12 -23.38 -2.69 -8.68
CA GLU A 12 -21.99 -2.47 -9.05
C GLU A 12 -21.65 -3.10 -10.43
N LYS A 13 -22.10 -4.33 -10.66
CA LYS A 13 -21.90 -5.03 -11.95
C LYS A 13 -22.61 -4.31 -13.11
N THR A 14 -23.82 -3.81 -12.85
CA THR A 14 -24.61 -3.10 -13.86
C THR A 14 -23.95 -1.79 -14.26
N TRP A 15 -23.57 -0.96 -13.27
CA TRP A 15 -22.95 0.34 -13.56
C TRP A 15 -21.57 0.21 -14.18
N TYR A 16 -20.74 -0.74 -13.74
CA TYR A 16 -19.41 -0.92 -14.32
C TYR A 16 -19.52 -1.24 -15.82
N ARG A 17 -20.40 -2.19 -16.18
CA ARG A 17 -20.65 -2.54 -17.59
C ARG A 17 -21.15 -1.32 -18.38
N THR A 18 -22.10 -0.57 -17.83
CA THR A 18 -22.62 0.63 -18.48
C THR A 18 -21.51 1.65 -18.76
N TRP A 19 -20.61 1.90 -17.80
CA TRP A 19 -19.51 2.85 -17.99
C TRP A 19 -18.51 2.38 -19.05
N GLU A 20 -18.15 1.09 -19.03
CA GLU A 20 -17.23 0.50 -20.01
C GLU A 20 -17.85 0.47 -21.41
N ASP A 21 -19.08 0.01 -21.56
CA ASP A 21 -19.80 -0.05 -22.85
C ASP A 21 -20.02 1.35 -23.49
N GLN A 22 -20.13 2.39 -22.66
CA GLN A 22 -20.29 3.78 -23.12
C GLN A 22 -18.93 4.49 -23.35
N GLY A 23 -17.80 3.83 -23.05
CA GLY A 23 -16.47 4.39 -23.28
C GLY A 23 -16.11 5.56 -22.34
N TYR A 24 -16.73 5.68 -21.16
CA TYR A 24 -16.48 6.80 -20.24
C TYR A 24 -15.09 6.80 -19.60
N PHE A 25 -14.34 5.72 -19.74
CA PHE A 25 -12.96 5.62 -19.22
C PHE A 25 -11.91 6.18 -20.18
N ALA A 26 -12.23 6.26 -21.45
CA ALA A 26 -11.32 6.77 -22.47
C ALA A 26 -11.04 8.28 -22.30
N PRO A 27 -9.85 8.76 -22.68
CA PRO A 27 -9.56 10.19 -22.75
C PRO A 27 -10.53 10.90 -23.70
N THR A 28 -10.98 12.10 -23.33
CA THR A 28 -11.88 12.88 -24.19
C THR A 28 -11.18 13.26 -25.51
N ALA A 29 -11.77 12.84 -26.63
CA ALA A 29 -11.29 13.23 -27.95
C ALA A 29 -11.39 14.77 -28.12
N GLY A 30 -10.30 15.43 -28.45
CA GLY A 30 -10.30 16.87 -28.75
C GLY A 30 -9.75 17.77 -27.62
N ALA A 31 -8.98 17.21 -26.65
CA ALA A 31 -8.10 18.06 -25.85
C ALA A 31 -7.16 18.81 -26.81
N PRO A 32 -7.10 20.17 -26.76
CA PRO A 32 -6.27 20.92 -27.69
C PRO A 32 -4.82 20.43 -27.60
N SER A 33 -4.23 20.12 -28.74
CA SER A 33 -2.77 19.96 -28.86
C SER A 33 -2.17 21.30 -28.47
N VAL A 34 -1.63 21.37 -27.28
CA VAL A 34 -0.99 22.57 -26.77
C VAL A 34 0.46 22.49 -27.20
N GLY A 35 0.90 23.45 -27.98
CA GLY A 35 2.28 23.56 -28.41
C GLY A 35 3.26 23.70 -27.23
N PRO A 36 4.57 23.51 -27.42
CA PRO A 36 5.56 23.51 -26.37
C PRO A 36 5.53 24.83 -25.56
N GLY A 37 5.11 24.76 -24.32
CA GLY A 37 5.06 25.89 -23.38
C GLY A 37 3.71 26.23 -22.76
N ALA A 38 2.61 25.58 -23.14
CA ALA A 38 1.33 25.70 -22.45
C ALA A 38 1.07 24.38 -21.70
N GLY A 39 0.90 24.46 -20.37
CA GLY A 39 0.74 23.29 -19.52
C GLY A 39 -0.31 22.32 -20.07
N ALA A 40 0.06 21.05 -20.16
CA ALA A 40 -0.75 19.98 -20.72
C ALA A 40 -2.14 19.97 -20.09
N SER A 41 -3.19 20.04 -20.89
CA SER A 41 -4.58 19.94 -20.44
C SER A 41 -4.97 18.50 -20.06
N GLY A 42 -4.06 17.56 -20.16
CA GLY A 42 -4.21 16.15 -19.82
C GLY A 42 -3.84 15.84 -18.37
N TYR A 43 -4.42 14.78 -17.82
CA TYR A 43 -4.01 14.19 -16.55
C TYR A 43 -3.79 12.68 -16.74
N CYS A 44 -2.59 12.22 -16.51
CA CYS A 44 -2.22 10.84 -16.77
C CYS A 44 -1.65 10.16 -15.53
N ILE A 45 -2.13 8.94 -15.26
CA ILE A 45 -1.53 8.01 -14.30
C ILE A 45 -1.19 6.71 -15.04
N MET A 46 0.01 6.19 -14.84
CA MET A 46 0.39 4.85 -15.24
C MET A 46 0.10 3.89 -14.09
N ILE A 47 -0.67 2.82 -14.34
CA ILE A 47 -0.80 1.75 -13.33
C ILE A 47 0.59 1.13 -13.12
N PRO A 48 1.06 0.91 -11.88
CA PRO A 48 2.15 -0.03 -11.65
C PRO A 48 1.69 -1.41 -12.16
N PRO A 49 2.28 -1.92 -13.25
CA PRO A 49 1.71 -3.06 -13.93
C PRO A 49 1.78 -4.31 -13.06
N PRO A 50 0.65 -4.92 -12.67
CA PRO A 50 0.66 -6.12 -11.85
C PRO A 50 1.35 -7.29 -12.55
N ASN A 51 2.13 -8.06 -11.81
CA ASN A 51 2.78 -9.27 -12.27
C ASN A 51 1.77 -10.37 -12.62
N VAL A 52 1.91 -11.01 -13.78
CA VAL A 52 1.01 -12.12 -14.20
C VAL A 52 1.30 -13.42 -13.44
N THR A 53 1.47 -13.34 -12.13
CA THR A 53 1.77 -14.46 -11.22
C THR A 53 0.56 -15.01 -10.47
N GLY A 54 -0.65 -14.59 -10.85
CA GLY A 54 -1.91 -15.03 -10.24
C GLY A 54 -2.87 -13.87 -10.00
N SER A 55 -3.50 -13.79 -8.81
CA SER A 55 -4.49 -12.77 -8.44
C SER A 55 -3.86 -11.56 -7.77
N LEU A 56 -4.59 -10.42 -7.79
CA LEU A 56 -4.30 -9.24 -6.98
C LEU A 56 -4.56 -9.51 -5.50
N HIS A 57 -3.95 -8.70 -4.65
CA HIS A 57 -4.16 -8.69 -3.20
C HIS A 57 -4.55 -7.29 -2.71
N MET A 58 -4.82 -7.18 -1.41
CA MET A 58 -5.29 -5.94 -0.79
C MET A 58 -4.37 -4.72 -1.00
N GLY A 59 -3.05 -4.94 -1.13
CA GLY A 59 -2.10 -3.86 -1.44
C GLY A 59 -2.36 -3.24 -2.81
N HIS A 60 -2.62 -4.06 -3.84
CA HIS A 60 -3.00 -3.58 -5.16
C HIS A 60 -4.36 -2.84 -5.10
N ALA A 61 -5.37 -3.43 -4.47
CA ALA A 61 -6.69 -2.82 -4.37
C ALA A 61 -6.66 -1.45 -3.66
N PHE A 62 -5.80 -1.29 -2.65
CA PHE A 62 -5.56 -0.01 -2.00
C PHE A 62 -4.97 1.02 -2.97
N GLN A 63 -3.86 0.67 -3.61
CA GLN A 63 -3.17 1.54 -4.57
C GLN A 63 -4.07 1.94 -5.74
N ASP A 64 -4.80 0.96 -6.31
CA ASP A 64 -5.71 1.19 -7.44
C ASP A 64 -6.90 2.07 -7.03
N THR A 65 -7.39 1.95 -5.79
CA THR A 65 -8.43 2.84 -5.26
C THR A 65 -7.96 4.30 -5.19
N ILE A 66 -6.71 4.53 -4.76
CA ILE A 66 -6.12 5.88 -4.72
C ILE A 66 -5.99 6.47 -6.12
N MET A 67 -5.47 5.69 -7.07
CA MET A 67 -5.32 6.14 -8.45
C MET A 67 -6.67 6.43 -9.10
N ASP A 68 -7.67 5.55 -8.93
CA ASP A 68 -9.01 5.76 -9.46
C ASP A 68 -9.69 7.01 -8.88
N ALA A 69 -9.50 7.26 -7.57
CA ALA A 69 -10.01 8.47 -6.94
C ALA A 69 -9.44 9.75 -7.58
N LEU A 70 -8.13 9.78 -7.85
CA LEU A 70 -7.48 10.90 -8.54
C LEU A 70 -7.98 11.04 -9.99
N ILE A 71 -8.06 9.95 -10.73
CA ILE A 71 -8.54 9.95 -12.11
C ILE A 71 -9.98 10.47 -12.18
N ARG A 72 -10.90 9.98 -11.32
CA ARG A 72 -12.29 10.45 -11.26
C ARG A 72 -12.38 11.91 -10.85
N TYR A 73 -11.59 12.33 -9.87
CA TYR A 73 -11.54 13.74 -9.44
C TYR A 73 -11.14 14.66 -10.60
N HIS A 74 -10.05 14.35 -11.29
CA HIS A 74 -9.58 15.17 -12.40
C HIS A 74 -10.47 15.09 -13.66
N ARG A 75 -11.11 13.93 -13.91
CA ARG A 75 -12.11 13.78 -14.96
C ARG A 75 -13.32 14.69 -14.72
N MET A 76 -13.81 14.74 -13.48
CA MET A 76 -14.89 15.62 -13.07
C MET A 76 -14.48 17.10 -13.05
N GLN A 77 -13.18 17.43 -13.04
CA GLN A 77 -12.69 18.79 -13.29
C GLN A 77 -12.63 19.16 -14.77
N GLY A 78 -13.04 18.26 -15.68
CA GLY A 78 -13.06 18.49 -17.12
C GLY A 78 -11.72 18.27 -17.82
N LYS A 79 -10.73 17.69 -17.15
CA LYS A 79 -9.45 17.33 -17.79
C LYS A 79 -9.63 16.09 -18.66
N SER A 80 -8.87 16.01 -19.76
CA SER A 80 -8.69 14.76 -20.48
C SER A 80 -7.85 13.82 -19.64
N THR A 81 -8.45 12.74 -19.13
CA THR A 81 -7.76 11.83 -18.19
C THR A 81 -7.42 10.51 -18.88
N LEU A 82 -6.18 10.04 -18.64
CA LEU A 82 -5.73 8.72 -19.02
C LEU A 82 -5.26 7.96 -17.77
N TRP A 83 -5.92 6.87 -17.45
CA TRP A 83 -5.35 5.85 -16.56
C TRP A 83 -4.92 4.66 -17.41
N GLN A 84 -3.61 4.57 -17.69
CA GLN A 84 -3.05 3.55 -18.57
C GLN A 84 -3.13 2.18 -17.91
N ALA A 85 -3.85 1.26 -18.56
CA ALA A 85 -3.97 -0.13 -18.14
C ALA A 85 -2.78 -0.98 -18.62
N GLY A 86 -2.43 -2.01 -17.86
CA GLY A 86 -1.48 -3.02 -18.31
C GLY A 86 -1.00 -3.97 -17.21
N THR A 87 -0.19 -4.96 -17.64
CA THR A 87 0.36 -6.01 -16.79
C THR A 87 1.85 -6.25 -17.10
N ASP A 88 2.60 -6.76 -16.12
CA ASP A 88 4.02 -7.08 -16.26
C ASP A 88 4.22 -8.59 -16.46
N HIS A 89 5.16 -8.92 -17.35
CA HIS A 89 5.53 -10.32 -17.63
C HIS A 89 6.25 -11.00 -16.45
N ALA A 90 6.91 -10.21 -15.58
CA ALA A 90 7.53 -10.69 -14.34
C ALA A 90 8.44 -11.91 -14.54
N GLY A 91 9.51 -11.76 -15.31
CA GLY A 91 10.37 -12.82 -15.84
C GLY A 91 10.57 -14.02 -14.91
N ILE A 92 11.36 -13.85 -13.84
CA ILE A 92 11.69 -14.92 -12.89
C ILE A 92 10.43 -15.48 -12.24
N ALA A 93 9.56 -14.59 -11.72
CA ALA A 93 8.43 -15.01 -10.91
C ALA A 93 7.38 -15.78 -11.72
N THR A 94 7.07 -15.36 -12.94
CA THR A 94 6.12 -16.05 -13.82
C THR A 94 6.69 -17.38 -14.31
N GLN A 95 7.98 -17.41 -14.69
CA GLN A 95 8.66 -18.65 -15.07
C GLN A 95 8.59 -19.67 -13.95
N MET A 96 8.91 -19.31 -12.71
CA MET A 96 8.82 -20.20 -11.55
C MET A 96 7.42 -20.79 -11.32
N VAL A 97 6.37 -19.97 -11.50
CA VAL A 97 4.98 -20.47 -11.38
C VAL A 97 4.74 -21.59 -12.39
N VAL A 98 5.13 -21.37 -13.65
CA VAL A 98 4.92 -22.37 -14.72
C VAL A 98 5.83 -23.59 -14.55
N GLU A 99 7.08 -23.43 -14.08
CA GLU A 99 7.96 -24.56 -13.75
C GLU A 99 7.36 -25.46 -12.67
N ARG A 100 6.76 -24.90 -11.61
CA ARG A 100 6.06 -25.70 -10.58
C ARG A 100 4.84 -26.44 -11.13
N LEU A 101 4.09 -25.81 -12.04
CA LEU A 101 2.99 -26.52 -12.71
C LEU A 101 3.51 -27.72 -13.51
N LEU A 102 4.65 -27.56 -14.18
CA LEU A 102 5.29 -28.65 -14.92
C LEU A 102 5.84 -29.73 -13.97
N GLU A 103 6.44 -29.33 -12.86
CA GLU A 103 6.94 -30.26 -11.83
C GLU A 103 5.82 -31.13 -11.26
N ALA A 104 4.64 -30.55 -11.01
CA ALA A 104 3.43 -31.28 -10.62
C ALA A 104 2.97 -32.27 -11.71
N GLU A 105 3.30 -32.05 -12.98
CA GLU A 105 3.10 -32.95 -14.12
C GLU A 105 4.27 -33.95 -14.29
N GLY A 106 5.32 -33.88 -13.44
CA GLY A 106 6.52 -34.70 -13.54
C GLY A 106 7.45 -34.33 -14.70
N LYS A 107 7.43 -33.07 -15.13
CA LYS A 107 8.21 -32.52 -16.25
C LYS A 107 9.05 -31.32 -15.81
N THR A 108 10.11 -31.03 -16.57
CA THR A 108 10.93 -29.85 -16.47
C THR A 108 10.81 -28.99 -17.72
N ARG A 109 11.28 -27.73 -17.68
CA ARG A 109 11.39 -26.89 -18.87
C ARG A 109 12.30 -27.49 -19.95
N HIS A 110 13.33 -28.22 -19.51
CA HIS A 110 14.30 -28.85 -20.41
C HIS A 110 13.70 -30.01 -21.22
N ASP A 111 12.71 -30.72 -20.65
CA ASP A 111 11.99 -31.78 -21.37
C ASP A 111 11.10 -31.21 -22.49
N LEU A 112 10.61 -29.96 -22.31
CA LEU A 112 9.80 -29.29 -23.32
C LEU A 112 10.64 -28.61 -24.41
N GLY A 113 11.80 -28.05 -24.03
CA GLY A 113 12.55 -27.10 -24.86
C GLY A 113 11.96 -25.66 -24.78
N ARG A 114 12.77 -24.68 -25.21
CA ARG A 114 12.47 -23.26 -25.02
C ARG A 114 11.13 -22.82 -25.64
N ASP A 115 10.86 -23.21 -26.86
CA ASP A 115 9.67 -22.77 -27.60
C ASP A 115 8.37 -23.28 -26.96
N ALA A 116 8.29 -24.59 -26.67
CA ALA A 116 7.12 -25.18 -26.04
C ALA A 116 6.90 -24.67 -24.61
N PHE A 117 8.00 -24.47 -23.87
CA PHE A 117 7.93 -23.86 -22.54
C PHE A 117 7.38 -22.43 -22.60
N THR A 118 7.90 -21.58 -23.50
CA THR A 118 7.42 -20.21 -23.66
C THR A 118 5.95 -20.16 -24.07
N HIS A 119 5.50 -21.07 -24.93
CA HIS A 119 4.08 -21.22 -25.25
C HIS A 119 3.23 -21.55 -24.02
N ARG A 120 3.71 -22.40 -23.13
CA ARG A 120 3.02 -22.70 -21.86
C ARG A 120 2.91 -21.48 -20.97
N VAL A 121 3.95 -20.64 -20.92
CA VAL A 121 3.94 -19.39 -20.15
C VAL A 121 2.94 -18.37 -20.74
N TRP A 122 2.83 -18.28 -22.07
CA TRP A 122 1.81 -17.44 -22.73
C TRP A 122 0.39 -17.89 -22.40
N ALA A 123 0.14 -19.20 -22.31
CA ALA A 123 -1.16 -19.74 -21.88
C ALA A 123 -1.49 -19.35 -20.43
N TRP A 124 -0.50 -19.49 -19.54
CA TRP A 124 -0.61 -19.02 -18.15
C TRP A 124 -0.88 -17.49 -18.06
N LYS A 125 -0.18 -16.69 -18.85
CA LYS A 125 -0.40 -15.23 -18.92
C LYS A 125 -1.85 -14.89 -19.28
N ALA A 126 -2.43 -15.60 -20.25
CA ALA A 126 -3.80 -15.36 -20.65
C ALA A 126 -4.80 -15.62 -19.50
N GLU A 127 -4.58 -16.69 -18.70
CA GLU A 127 -5.41 -17.03 -17.56
C GLU A 127 -5.22 -16.02 -16.40
N SER A 128 -3.99 -15.80 -15.98
CA SER A 128 -3.64 -14.92 -14.87
C SER A 128 -4.01 -13.46 -15.16
N GLY A 129 -3.66 -12.92 -16.33
CA GLY A 129 -4.02 -11.57 -16.76
C GLY A 129 -5.53 -11.37 -16.79
N GLY A 130 -6.30 -12.36 -17.31
CA GLY A 130 -7.75 -12.31 -17.29
C GLY A 130 -8.35 -12.28 -15.87
N THR A 131 -7.69 -12.90 -14.88
CA THR A 131 -8.10 -12.81 -13.48
C THR A 131 -7.84 -11.41 -12.92
N ILE A 132 -6.64 -10.85 -13.13
CA ILE A 132 -6.25 -9.50 -12.71
C ILE A 132 -7.23 -8.44 -13.24
N THR A 133 -7.52 -8.47 -14.54
CA THR A 133 -8.42 -7.48 -15.16
C THR A 133 -9.86 -7.61 -14.68
N ARG A 134 -10.34 -8.83 -14.37
CA ARG A 134 -11.65 -9.03 -13.72
C ARG A 134 -11.70 -8.45 -12.31
N GLN A 135 -10.59 -8.60 -11.52
CA GLN A 135 -10.50 -8.04 -10.17
C GLN A 135 -10.51 -6.51 -10.20
N LEU A 136 -9.76 -5.87 -11.10
CA LEU A 136 -9.75 -4.41 -11.29
C LEU A 136 -11.13 -3.88 -11.68
N ARG A 137 -11.82 -4.55 -12.62
CA ARG A 137 -13.19 -4.21 -13.01
C ARG A 137 -14.15 -4.34 -11.82
N ARG A 138 -14.02 -5.39 -11.04
CA ARG A 138 -14.88 -5.61 -9.87
C ARG A 138 -14.66 -4.58 -8.76
N LEU A 139 -13.44 -4.07 -8.63
CA LEU A 139 -13.08 -2.98 -7.72
C LEU A 139 -13.62 -1.61 -8.20
N GLY A 140 -14.02 -1.50 -9.46
CA GLY A 140 -14.53 -0.26 -10.06
C GLY A 140 -13.46 0.63 -10.67
N ALA A 141 -12.30 0.09 -11.01
CA ALA A 141 -11.19 0.82 -11.60
C ALA A 141 -11.54 1.34 -13.00
N SER A 142 -11.42 2.65 -13.23
CA SER A 142 -11.78 3.33 -14.50
C SER A 142 -10.60 3.45 -15.46
N LEU A 143 -9.93 2.32 -15.72
CA LEU A 143 -8.79 2.17 -16.62
C LEU A 143 -9.22 2.26 -18.10
N ASP A 144 -8.33 2.74 -18.95
CA ASP A 144 -8.51 2.71 -20.42
C ASP A 144 -8.20 1.29 -20.94
N TRP A 145 -9.23 0.42 -20.94
CA TRP A 145 -9.12 -0.98 -21.31
C TRP A 145 -8.88 -1.21 -22.81
N GLU A 146 -9.28 -0.29 -23.65
CA GLU A 146 -9.08 -0.40 -25.10
C GLU A 146 -7.59 -0.39 -25.47
N HIS A 147 -6.78 0.28 -24.64
CA HIS A 147 -5.34 0.42 -24.84
C HIS A 147 -4.54 -0.29 -23.74
N GLU A 148 -5.06 -1.42 -23.24
CA GLU A 148 -4.30 -2.26 -22.30
C GLU A 148 -2.98 -2.70 -22.92
N ARG A 149 -1.87 -2.62 -22.13
CA ARG A 149 -0.54 -2.98 -22.57
C ARG A 149 0.02 -4.14 -21.75
N PHE A 150 0.97 -4.83 -22.32
CA PHE A 150 1.72 -5.88 -21.67
C PHE A 150 3.20 -5.68 -21.93
N THR A 151 4.04 -5.78 -20.90
CA THR A 151 5.48 -5.47 -21.01
C THR A 151 6.22 -6.31 -22.06
N LEU A 152 5.67 -7.45 -22.50
CA LEU A 152 6.17 -8.28 -23.60
C LEU A 152 5.34 -8.17 -24.89
N ASP A 153 4.43 -7.19 -25.02
CA ASP A 153 3.76 -6.98 -26.31
C ASP A 153 4.76 -6.52 -27.39
N GLU A 154 4.35 -6.59 -28.65
CA GLU A 154 5.24 -6.30 -29.78
C GLU A 154 5.77 -4.86 -29.76
N GLY A 155 4.93 -3.87 -29.43
CA GLY A 155 5.34 -2.47 -29.38
C GLY A 155 6.34 -2.21 -28.25
N LEU A 156 6.08 -2.73 -27.04
CA LEU A 156 7.02 -2.60 -25.92
C LEU A 156 8.32 -3.38 -26.18
N SER A 157 8.23 -4.56 -26.80
CA SER A 157 9.42 -5.33 -27.21
C SER A 157 10.26 -4.57 -28.23
N GLY A 158 9.63 -3.83 -29.14
CA GLY A 158 10.29 -2.91 -30.07
C GLY A 158 11.04 -1.80 -29.33
N ALA A 159 10.39 -1.15 -28.36
CA ALA A 159 10.98 -0.12 -27.54
C ALA A 159 12.19 -0.64 -26.73
N VAL A 160 12.07 -1.83 -26.14
CA VAL A 160 13.16 -2.48 -25.40
C VAL A 160 14.38 -2.72 -26.27
N ARG A 161 14.21 -3.27 -27.49
CA ARG A 161 15.32 -3.46 -28.45
C ARG A 161 15.95 -2.13 -28.85
N GLU A 162 15.14 -1.10 -29.11
CA GLU A 162 15.62 0.24 -29.45
C GLU A 162 16.49 0.83 -28.34
N VAL A 163 16.03 0.77 -27.08
CA VAL A 163 16.79 1.26 -25.93
C VAL A 163 18.11 0.50 -25.75
N PHE A 164 18.07 -0.83 -25.83
CA PHE A 164 19.29 -1.65 -25.67
C PHE A 164 20.34 -1.30 -26.73
N VAL A 165 19.93 -1.24 -28.00
CA VAL A 165 20.83 -0.94 -29.12
C VAL A 165 21.44 0.44 -28.98
N ARG A 166 20.64 1.48 -28.69
CA ARG A 166 21.18 2.85 -28.53
C ARG A 166 22.15 2.95 -27.36
N LEU A 167 21.81 2.37 -26.20
CA LEU A 167 22.73 2.38 -25.05
C LEU A 167 24.03 1.62 -25.34
N PHE A 168 23.97 0.55 -26.11
CA PHE A 168 25.17 -0.18 -26.53
C PHE A 168 26.02 0.66 -27.50
N GLU A 169 25.43 1.28 -28.51
CA GLU A 169 26.13 2.14 -29.48
C GLU A 169 26.78 3.35 -28.78
N GLU A 170 26.21 3.86 -27.71
CA GLU A 170 26.80 4.92 -26.88
C GLU A 170 27.84 4.41 -25.86
N GLY A 171 28.11 3.09 -25.82
CA GLY A 171 29.03 2.48 -24.88
C GLY A 171 28.56 2.48 -23.43
N LEU A 172 27.24 2.66 -23.20
CA LEU A 172 26.62 2.60 -21.89
C LEU A 172 26.18 1.18 -21.52
N ILE A 173 25.96 0.29 -22.50
CA ILE A 173 25.80 -1.14 -22.26
C ILE A 173 27.11 -1.85 -22.64
N TYR A 174 27.55 -2.77 -21.81
CA TYR A 174 28.73 -3.60 -22.05
C TYR A 174 28.54 -5.00 -21.49
N ARG A 175 29.29 -5.97 -21.99
CA ARG A 175 29.40 -7.33 -21.46
C ARG A 175 30.71 -7.47 -20.70
N GLY A 176 30.68 -8.09 -19.53
CA GLY A 176 31.87 -8.26 -18.71
C GLY A 176 31.70 -9.34 -17.63
N LYS A 177 32.85 -9.91 -17.25
CA LYS A 177 32.92 -10.89 -16.18
C LYS A 177 33.00 -10.18 -14.83
N ARG A 178 31.96 -10.34 -13.98
CA ARG A 178 31.90 -9.76 -12.66
C ARG A 178 31.25 -10.75 -11.66
N LEU A 179 31.46 -10.48 -10.39
CA LEU A 179 30.80 -11.18 -9.31
C LEU A 179 29.34 -10.70 -9.22
N VAL A 180 28.41 -11.63 -9.20
CA VAL A 180 26.96 -11.36 -9.08
C VAL A 180 26.36 -12.20 -7.97
N ASN A 181 25.21 -11.77 -7.43
CA ASN A 181 24.34 -12.62 -6.63
C ASN A 181 23.72 -13.68 -7.53
N TRP A 182 24.04 -14.93 -7.29
CA TRP A 182 23.60 -16.07 -8.09
C TRP A 182 22.69 -16.98 -7.29
N ASP A 183 21.54 -17.28 -7.85
CA ASP A 183 20.61 -18.26 -7.28
C ASP A 183 20.92 -19.66 -7.85
N PRO A 184 21.46 -20.59 -7.05
CA PRO A 184 21.88 -21.90 -7.54
C PRO A 184 20.73 -22.87 -7.81
N VAL A 185 19.49 -22.53 -7.41
CA VAL A 185 18.26 -23.30 -7.68
C VAL A 185 17.61 -22.81 -8.97
N LEU A 186 17.57 -21.50 -9.17
CA LEU A 186 17.00 -20.89 -10.38
C LEU A 186 18.02 -20.81 -11.54
N HIS A 187 19.30 -21.00 -11.24
CA HIS A 187 20.44 -20.90 -12.18
C HIS A 187 20.45 -19.54 -12.91
N THR A 188 20.29 -18.46 -12.16
CA THR A 188 20.30 -17.08 -12.72
C THR A 188 20.85 -16.08 -11.72
N ALA A 189 21.40 -14.98 -12.29
CA ALA A 189 21.72 -13.79 -11.51
C ALA A 189 20.43 -13.15 -10.97
N VAL A 190 20.48 -12.65 -9.73
CA VAL A 190 19.40 -11.91 -9.05
C VAL A 190 19.93 -10.55 -8.59
N SER A 191 19.04 -9.59 -8.45
CA SER A 191 19.37 -8.25 -7.96
C SER A 191 19.64 -8.25 -6.46
N ASP A 192 20.47 -7.33 -5.95
CA ASP A 192 20.82 -7.24 -4.52
C ASP A 192 19.59 -7.14 -3.61
N LEU A 193 18.54 -6.44 -4.05
CA LEU A 193 17.31 -6.28 -3.27
C LEU A 193 16.35 -7.49 -3.38
N GLU A 194 16.64 -8.47 -4.21
CA GLU A 194 15.99 -9.79 -4.25
C GLU A 194 16.69 -10.78 -3.31
N VAL A 195 17.74 -10.34 -2.60
CA VAL A 195 18.47 -11.11 -1.60
C VAL A 195 18.04 -10.68 -0.21
N LEU A 196 17.41 -11.60 0.53
CA LEU A 196 17.01 -11.39 1.91
C LEU A 196 18.15 -11.80 2.84
N SER A 197 18.42 -11.00 3.86
CA SER A 197 19.37 -11.35 4.91
C SER A 197 18.60 -12.00 6.07
N GLU A 198 18.83 -13.27 6.32
CA GLU A 198 18.17 -14.03 7.40
C GLU A 198 19.20 -14.43 8.47
N GLU A 199 18.86 -14.20 9.75
CA GLU A 199 19.71 -14.61 10.85
C GLU A 199 19.57 -16.11 11.11
N GLU A 200 20.69 -16.85 11.01
CA GLU A 200 20.77 -18.29 11.25
C GLU A 200 21.88 -18.64 12.24
N ASN A 201 21.69 -19.75 12.96
CA ASN A 201 22.73 -20.31 13.79
C ASN A 201 23.68 -21.14 12.91
N GLY A 202 24.93 -20.77 12.89
CA GLY A 202 25.98 -21.44 12.15
C GLY A 202 27.26 -21.58 12.97
N HIS A 203 28.39 -21.68 12.28
CA HIS A 203 29.68 -21.84 12.91
C HIS A 203 30.73 -20.93 12.29
N LEU A 204 31.71 -20.56 13.07
CA LEU A 204 32.97 -19.96 12.64
C LEU A 204 34.09 -21.01 12.84
N TRP A 205 34.84 -21.30 11.80
CA TRP A 205 35.93 -22.27 11.83
C TRP A 205 37.24 -21.55 11.68
N ASP A 206 38.18 -21.86 12.59
CA ASP A 206 39.56 -21.38 12.59
C ASP A 206 40.47 -22.40 11.91
N LEU A 207 41.07 -22.02 10.78
CA LEU A 207 41.88 -22.91 9.94
C LEU A 207 43.35 -22.49 9.99
N ARG A 208 44.25 -23.44 10.16
CA ARG A 208 45.71 -23.23 10.17
C ARG A 208 46.26 -23.32 8.75
N TYR A 209 46.88 -22.25 8.27
CA TYR A 209 47.59 -22.17 6.99
C TYR A 209 49.09 -22.18 7.28
N PRO A 210 49.82 -23.31 7.03
CA PRO A 210 51.23 -23.42 7.34
C PRO A 210 52.08 -22.41 6.54
N LEU A 211 53.06 -21.77 7.17
CA LEU A 211 54.03 -20.93 6.50
C LEU A 211 54.95 -21.77 5.64
N THR A 212 55.25 -21.34 4.45
CA THR A 212 56.11 -22.11 3.51
C THR A 212 57.57 -22.18 3.95
N ASN A 213 58.01 -21.30 4.86
CA ASN A 213 59.33 -21.32 5.47
C ASN A 213 59.44 -22.34 6.64
N GLY A 214 58.32 -23.05 6.96
CA GLY A 214 58.27 -24.04 8.06
C GLY A 214 58.25 -23.49 9.46
N GLN A 215 58.12 -22.17 9.67
CA GLN A 215 58.13 -21.52 10.97
C GLN A 215 56.73 -21.20 11.50
N GLY A 216 55.85 -22.18 11.61
CA GLY A 216 54.50 -22.03 12.18
C GLY A 216 53.39 -21.93 11.12
N HIS A 217 52.30 -21.29 11.46
CA HIS A 217 51.13 -21.18 10.65
C HIS A 217 50.37 -19.86 10.90
N MET A 218 49.60 -19.41 9.97
CA MET A 218 48.57 -18.38 10.16
C MET A 218 47.25 -19.04 10.47
N VAL A 219 46.40 -18.39 11.26
CA VAL A 219 45.05 -18.88 11.54
C VAL A 219 44.06 -17.93 10.91
N VAL A 220 43.20 -18.43 10.01
CA VAL A 220 42.13 -17.69 9.36
C VAL A 220 40.78 -18.18 9.87
N SER A 221 39.86 -17.27 10.18
CA SER A 221 38.50 -17.59 10.62
C SER A 221 37.53 -17.46 9.45
N THR A 222 36.69 -18.44 9.24
CA THR A 222 35.73 -18.45 8.13
C THR A 222 34.41 -19.12 8.50
N THR A 223 33.32 -18.60 7.95
CA THR A 223 31.99 -19.25 7.99
C THR A 223 31.75 -20.16 6.79
N ARG A 224 32.70 -20.17 5.82
CA ARG A 224 32.58 -20.89 4.53
C ARG A 224 33.85 -21.66 4.22
N PRO A 225 34.17 -22.74 4.95
CA PRO A 225 35.42 -23.51 4.73
C PRO A 225 35.59 -24.05 3.31
N GLU A 226 34.48 -24.39 2.63
CA GLU A 226 34.50 -24.91 1.25
C GLU A 226 35.10 -23.94 0.25
N THR A 227 34.97 -22.62 0.46
CA THR A 227 35.49 -21.63 -0.48
C THR A 227 37.02 -21.48 -0.38
N MET A 228 37.68 -22.04 0.67
CA MET A 228 39.14 -22.00 0.78
C MET A 228 39.87 -22.56 -0.45
N LEU A 229 39.25 -23.50 -1.15
CA LEU A 229 39.83 -24.06 -2.38
C LEU A 229 40.04 -22.98 -3.48
N GLY A 230 39.36 -21.83 -3.37
CA GLY A 230 39.50 -20.69 -4.25
C GLY A 230 40.37 -19.53 -3.73
N ASP A 231 40.99 -19.67 -2.55
CA ASP A 231 41.80 -18.63 -1.96
C ASP A 231 43.01 -18.24 -2.84
N CYS A 232 43.25 -16.96 -2.98
CA CYS A 232 44.41 -16.42 -3.73
C CYS A 232 45.42 -15.69 -2.84
N ALA A 233 45.02 -15.30 -1.59
CA ALA A 233 45.90 -14.64 -0.64
C ALA A 233 45.38 -14.80 0.79
N VAL A 234 46.21 -14.41 1.78
CA VAL A 234 45.82 -14.09 3.14
C VAL A 234 46.09 -12.60 3.37
N ALA A 235 45.12 -11.82 3.73
CA ALA A 235 45.28 -10.41 4.08
C ALA A 235 45.51 -10.22 5.59
N VAL A 236 46.38 -9.27 5.93
CA VAL A 236 46.65 -8.80 7.27
C VAL A 236 46.70 -7.29 7.30
N ASN A 237 46.34 -6.67 8.43
CA ASN A 237 46.43 -5.24 8.54
C ASN A 237 47.89 -4.77 8.56
N PRO A 238 48.29 -3.76 7.77
CA PRO A 238 49.68 -3.28 7.73
C PRO A 238 50.16 -2.69 9.09
N GLN A 239 49.23 -2.36 9.99
CA GLN A 239 49.52 -1.84 11.32
C GLN A 239 49.50 -2.93 12.40
N ASP A 240 49.10 -4.16 12.08
CA ASP A 240 49.12 -5.26 13.03
C ASP A 240 50.53 -5.81 13.26
N GLU A 241 51.12 -5.50 14.42
CA GLU A 241 52.46 -5.91 14.79
C GLU A 241 52.62 -7.45 14.84
N ARG A 242 51.55 -8.19 15.05
CA ARG A 242 51.56 -9.67 15.11
C ARG A 242 52.00 -10.27 13.77
N TYR A 243 51.57 -9.67 12.66
CA TYR A 243 51.71 -10.24 11.34
C TYR A 243 52.51 -9.39 10.36
N ARG A 244 52.83 -8.14 10.72
CA ARG A 244 53.59 -7.18 9.86
C ARG A 244 54.88 -7.76 9.27
N HIS A 245 55.59 -8.59 10.02
CA HIS A 245 56.84 -9.21 9.61
C HIS A 245 56.64 -10.35 8.57
N LEU A 246 55.39 -10.83 8.37
CA LEU A 246 55.04 -11.90 7.44
C LEU A 246 54.55 -11.35 6.09
N ILE A 247 54.33 -10.05 5.97
CA ILE A 247 53.88 -9.43 4.70
C ILE A 247 54.91 -9.71 3.59
N GLY A 248 54.43 -10.28 2.45
CA GLY A 248 55.30 -10.70 1.33
C GLY A 248 55.78 -12.14 1.43
N GLU A 249 55.60 -12.82 2.60
CA GLU A 249 55.82 -14.26 2.70
C GLU A 249 54.61 -15.04 2.13
N PHE A 250 54.76 -16.39 2.10
CA PHE A 250 53.76 -17.28 1.54
C PHE A 250 53.29 -18.31 2.56
N VAL A 251 51.99 -18.67 2.47
CA VAL A 251 51.43 -19.82 3.18
C VAL A 251 51.15 -20.96 2.18
N GLN A 252 51.22 -22.18 2.66
CA GLN A 252 50.75 -23.35 1.94
C GLN A 252 49.23 -23.43 2.13
N LEU A 253 48.47 -23.34 1.03
CA LEU A 253 47.02 -23.48 1.10
C LEU A 253 46.68 -24.94 1.45
N PRO A 254 45.97 -25.20 2.59
CA PRO A 254 45.69 -26.57 2.97
C PRO A 254 44.93 -27.36 1.90
N LEU A 255 45.11 -28.70 1.91
CA LEU A 255 44.46 -29.64 1.02
C LEU A 255 44.82 -29.45 -0.49
N THR A 256 45.67 -28.50 -0.81
CA THR A 256 46.10 -28.20 -2.20
C THR A 256 47.62 -28.17 -2.30
N SER A 257 48.18 -28.12 -3.55
CA SER A 257 49.60 -27.90 -3.80
C SER A 257 49.98 -26.41 -3.91
N ARG A 258 48.99 -25.48 -3.75
CA ARG A 258 49.18 -24.03 -3.99
C ARG A 258 49.82 -23.33 -2.82
N ARG A 259 50.66 -22.36 -3.16
CA ARG A 259 51.20 -21.36 -2.23
C ARG A 259 50.53 -20.02 -2.52
N ILE A 260 50.00 -19.35 -1.53
CA ILE A 260 49.36 -18.06 -1.65
C ILE A 260 50.10 -17.00 -0.84
N PRO A 261 50.20 -15.73 -1.30
CA PRO A 261 50.94 -14.67 -0.63
C PRO A 261 50.16 -14.13 0.60
N ILE A 262 50.93 -13.57 1.53
CA ILE A 262 50.41 -12.75 2.63
C ILE A 262 50.48 -11.29 2.18
N ILE A 263 49.34 -10.62 2.05
CA ILE A 263 49.22 -9.24 1.57
C ILE A 263 48.84 -8.28 2.69
N ALA A 264 49.15 -7.01 2.50
CA ALA A 264 48.79 -5.95 3.45
C ALA A 264 47.55 -5.21 3.01
N ASP A 265 46.42 -5.40 3.67
CA ASP A 265 45.20 -4.67 3.39
C ASP A 265 44.45 -4.28 4.66
N VAL A 266 43.89 -3.06 4.68
CA VAL A 266 43.11 -2.53 5.80
C VAL A 266 41.75 -3.25 6.00
N HIS A 267 41.34 -4.06 5.06
CA HIS A 267 40.14 -4.91 5.17
C HIS A 267 40.29 -5.92 6.34
N ALA A 268 41.54 -6.39 6.59
CA ALA A 268 41.80 -7.23 7.74
C ALA A 268 41.79 -6.41 9.04
N ASP A 269 40.67 -6.51 9.78
CA ASP A 269 40.55 -5.83 11.09
C ASP A 269 41.28 -6.62 12.19
N PRO A 270 42.29 -6.02 12.84
CA PRO A 270 43.04 -6.67 13.90
C PRO A 270 42.22 -7.12 15.11
N GLU A 271 41.04 -6.49 15.34
CA GLU A 271 40.15 -6.78 16.46
C GLU A 271 39.10 -7.85 16.14
N LEU A 272 38.93 -8.24 14.84
CA LEU A 272 37.99 -9.26 14.42
C LEU A 272 38.67 -10.62 14.21
N GLY A 273 38.12 -11.65 14.83
CA GLY A 273 38.64 -13.03 14.73
C GLY A 273 40.12 -13.13 15.07
N THR A 274 40.92 -13.64 14.14
CA THR A 274 42.40 -13.77 14.32
C THR A 274 43.17 -12.54 13.83
N GLY A 275 42.50 -11.57 13.16
CA GLY A 275 43.13 -10.47 12.43
C GLY A 275 43.71 -10.87 11.05
N CYS A 276 43.52 -12.12 10.65
CA CYS A 276 43.89 -12.64 9.31
C CYS A 276 42.64 -13.01 8.53
N VAL A 277 42.55 -12.52 7.30
CA VAL A 277 41.42 -12.78 6.43
C VAL A 277 41.89 -13.56 5.19
N LYS A 278 41.26 -14.70 4.88
CA LYS A 278 41.46 -15.36 3.60
C LYS A 278 40.80 -14.57 2.49
N ILE A 279 41.41 -14.49 1.35
CA ILE A 279 40.92 -13.73 0.18
C ILE A 279 40.51 -14.70 -0.92
N THR A 280 39.17 -14.77 -1.12
CA THR A 280 38.50 -15.63 -2.11
C THR A 280 37.67 -14.78 -3.08
N PRO A 281 38.27 -14.04 -3.98
CA PRO A 281 37.64 -12.96 -4.72
C PRO A 281 36.57 -13.42 -5.74
N ALA A 282 36.49 -14.72 -6.05
CA ALA A 282 35.46 -15.28 -6.91
C ALA A 282 34.19 -15.70 -6.14
N HIS A 283 34.19 -15.63 -4.78
CA HIS A 283 33.09 -16.12 -3.93
C HIS A 283 32.75 -15.21 -2.75
N ASP A 284 33.32 -14.00 -2.69
CA ASP A 284 33.00 -12.96 -1.72
C ASP A 284 33.17 -11.57 -2.32
N PHE A 285 32.20 -10.68 -2.14
CA PHE A 285 32.24 -9.31 -2.70
C PHE A 285 33.31 -8.44 -2.06
N ASN A 286 33.54 -8.57 -0.75
CA ASN A 286 34.56 -7.80 -0.04
C ASN A 286 35.97 -8.28 -0.45
N ASP A 287 36.16 -9.59 -0.56
CA ASP A 287 37.43 -10.17 -1.04
C ASP A 287 37.69 -9.77 -2.50
N HIS A 288 36.65 -9.62 -3.30
CA HIS A 288 36.76 -9.11 -4.67
C HIS A 288 37.27 -7.66 -4.72
N GLU A 289 36.80 -6.79 -3.82
CA GLU A 289 37.32 -5.42 -3.69
C GLU A 289 38.80 -5.38 -3.23
N VAL A 290 39.17 -6.29 -2.31
CA VAL A 290 40.59 -6.45 -1.94
C VAL A 290 41.42 -6.84 -3.17
N TRP A 291 40.95 -7.85 -3.93
CA TRP A 291 41.61 -8.29 -5.14
C TRP A 291 41.75 -7.17 -6.19
N LEU A 292 40.72 -6.35 -6.39
CA LEU A 292 40.80 -5.20 -7.31
C LEU A 292 41.93 -4.22 -6.94
N ARG A 293 42.27 -4.06 -5.66
CA ARG A 293 43.39 -3.21 -5.21
C ARG A 293 44.76 -3.85 -5.43
N HIS A 294 44.84 -5.17 -5.37
CA HIS A 294 46.09 -5.92 -5.39
C HIS A 294 46.37 -6.73 -6.69
N ARG A 295 45.42 -6.78 -7.64
CA ARG A 295 45.49 -7.67 -8.82
C ARG A 295 46.72 -7.46 -9.71
N ASP A 296 47.26 -6.26 -9.71
CA ASP A 296 48.44 -5.91 -10.52
C ASP A 296 49.76 -6.21 -9.76
N GLU A 297 49.72 -6.66 -8.52
CA GLU A 297 50.87 -7.15 -7.77
C GLU A 297 51.32 -8.51 -8.31
N THR A 298 52.62 -8.68 -8.58
CA THR A 298 53.18 -9.91 -9.17
C THR A 298 52.71 -11.18 -8.45
N ALA A 299 52.71 -11.17 -7.11
CA ALA A 299 52.33 -12.33 -6.30
C ALA A 299 50.87 -12.77 -6.48
N ILE A 300 49.95 -11.83 -6.79
CA ILE A 300 48.53 -12.09 -7.10
C ILE A 300 48.37 -12.43 -8.58
N ALA A 301 49.02 -11.64 -9.47
CA ALA A 301 48.91 -11.83 -10.93
C ALA A 301 49.38 -13.22 -11.38
N GLU A 302 50.37 -13.79 -10.66
CA GLU A 302 50.91 -15.14 -10.92
C GLU A 302 50.06 -16.29 -10.35
N GLN A 303 49.02 -15.97 -9.52
CA GLN A 303 48.07 -17.01 -9.08
C GLN A 303 47.24 -17.50 -10.26
N PRO A 304 46.72 -18.76 -10.23
CA PRO A 304 45.84 -19.26 -11.28
C PRO A 304 44.70 -18.26 -11.54
N HIS A 305 44.40 -18.01 -12.83
CA HIS A 305 43.40 -17.01 -13.28
C HIS A 305 43.63 -15.60 -12.73
N GLY A 306 44.86 -15.23 -12.40
CA GLY A 306 45.18 -13.92 -11.79
C GLY A 306 44.54 -13.75 -10.39
N GLY A 307 44.27 -14.84 -9.69
CA GLY A 307 43.64 -14.87 -8.37
C GLY A 307 42.12 -15.03 -8.37
N LEU A 308 41.42 -14.91 -9.53
CA LEU A 308 39.98 -15.11 -9.64
C LEU A 308 39.63 -16.59 -9.86
N ILE A 309 39.71 -17.40 -8.81
CA ILE A 309 39.52 -18.84 -8.88
C ILE A 309 38.08 -19.19 -8.54
N ASN A 310 37.23 -19.36 -9.55
CA ASN A 310 35.89 -19.90 -9.36
C ASN A 310 35.96 -21.43 -9.10
N ILE A 311 35.37 -21.89 -8.00
CA ILE A 311 35.33 -23.31 -7.63
C ILE A 311 33.96 -23.95 -7.80
N PHE A 312 32.91 -23.20 -8.11
CA PHE A 312 31.54 -23.71 -8.21
C PHE A 312 31.04 -23.80 -9.65
N THR A 313 30.15 -24.76 -9.86
CA THR A 313 29.22 -24.82 -10.97
C THR A 313 27.99 -23.96 -10.73
N PRO A 314 27.11 -23.71 -11.72
CA PRO A 314 25.90 -22.93 -11.53
C PRO A 314 24.92 -23.45 -10.46
N ASP A 315 24.94 -24.76 -10.15
CA ASP A 315 24.18 -25.39 -9.08
C ASP A 315 24.89 -25.42 -7.73
N ALA A 316 25.99 -24.66 -7.60
CA ALA A 316 26.85 -24.57 -6.43
C ALA A 316 27.48 -25.91 -5.98
N SER A 317 27.69 -26.83 -6.89
CA SER A 317 28.56 -28.01 -6.71
C SER A 317 30.02 -27.63 -7.01
N ILE A 318 30.99 -28.35 -6.45
CA ILE A 318 32.42 -28.15 -6.78
C ILE A 318 32.68 -28.54 -8.23
N ARG A 319 33.19 -27.60 -9.03
CA ARG A 319 33.44 -27.81 -10.46
C ARG A 319 34.63 -28.74 -10.75
N ALA A 320 34.66 -29.36 -11.91
CA ALA A 320 35.82 -30.03 -12.43
C ALA A 320 36.95 -29.01 -12.84
N ASN A 321 38.19 -29.48 -12.78
CA ASN A 321 39.34 -28.73 -13.34
C ASN A 321 39.21 -28.63 -14.85
N LEU A 322 39.60 -27.48 -15.42
CA LEU A 322 39.75 -27.33 -16.85
C LEU A 322 41.07 -28.02 -17.32
N PRO A 323 41.15 -28.44 -18.58
CA PRO A 323 42.33 -29.19 -19.08
C PRO A 323 43.66 -28.46 -18.85
N GLU A 324 43.66 -27.13 -18.88
CA GLU A 324 44.86 -26.26 -18.72
C GLU A 324 45.22 -25.97 -17.26
N GLU A 325 44.32 -26.24 -16.30
CA GLU A 325 44.51 -25.90 -14.88
C GLU A 325 45.30 -26.94 -14.06
N GLY A 326 45.46 -28.13 -14.60
CA GLY A 326 46.01 -29.24 -13.83
C GLY A 326 45.10 -29.64 -12.67
N GLU A 327 45.64 -29.93 -11.48
CA GLU A 327 44.91 -30.23 -10.29
C GLU A 327 44.72 -28.93 -9.41
N LEU A 328 44.03 -27.92 -9.97
CA LEU A 328 43.72 -26.69 -9.25
C LEU A 328 42.80 -26.95 -8.07
N ILE A 329 41.75 -27.73 -8.29
CA ILE A 329 40.81 -28.23 -7.28
C ILE A 329 41.10 -29.71 -7.07
N PRO A 330 41.31 -30.15 -5.80
CA PRO A 330 41.59 -31.56 -5.52
C PRO A 330 40.41 -32.46 -5.96
N THR A 331 40.76 -33.55 -6.65
CA THR A 331 39.80 -34.48 -7.28
C THR A 331 38.79 -35.05 -6.26
N ALA A 332 39.15 -35.17 -4.99
CA ALA A 332 38.30 -35.68 -3.92
C ALA A 332 37.05 -34.86 -3.65
N TYR A 333 37.00 -33.57 -4.06
CA TYR A 333 35.88 -32.67 -3.82
C TYR A 333 35.05 -32.42 -5.07
N ILE A 334 35.54 -32.71 -6.25
CA ILE A 334 34.85 -32.46 -7.53
C ILE A 334 33.48 -33.17 -7.58
N GLY A 335 32.42 -32.40 -7.96
CA GLY A 335 31.06 -32.88 -8.09
C GLY A 335 30.28 -32.95 -6.76
N LEU A 336 30.91 -32.62 -5.63
CA LEU A 336 30.19 -32.55 -4.35
C LEU A 336 29.37 -31.23 -4.26
N ASP A 337 28.15 -31.35 -3.73
CA ASP A 337 27.41 -30.15 -3.29
C ASP A 337 28.22 -29.34 -2.27
N ARG A 338 28.10 -28.02 -2.29
CA ARG A 338 28.86 -27.10 -1.41
C ARG A 338 28.85 -27.49 0.05
N TYR A 339 27.73 -27.93 0.62
CA TYR A 339 27.64 -28.34 2.02
C TYR A 339 28.25 -29.70 2.29
N VAL A 340 28.14 -30.63 1.34
CA VAL A 340 28.82 -31.93 1.40
C VAL A 340 30.34 -31.73 1.31
N ALA A 341 30.80 -30.85 0.41
CA ALA A 341 32.19 -30.46 0.29
C ALA A 341 32.72 -29.81 1.58
N ARG A 342 31.96 -28.91 2.21
CA ARG A 342 32.28 -28.29 3.49
C ARG A 342 32.54 -29.33 4.58
N GLN A 343 31.64 -30.30 4.74
CA GLN A 343 31.80 -31.38 5.75
C GLN A 343 33.05 -32.23 5.48
N ARG A 344 33.28 -32.55 4.22
CA ARG A 344 34.46 -33.34 3.84
C ARG A 344 35.74 -32.57 4.11
N ILE A 345 35.83 -31.30 3.70
CA ILE A 345 36.97 -30.43 3.94
C ILE A 345 37.28 -30.29 5.43
N LEU A 346 36.27 -30.09 6.27
CA LEU A 346 36.43 -30.00 7.72
C LEU A 346 36.97 -31.31 8.32
N THR A 347 36.52 -32.48 7.80
CA THR A 347 37.03 -33.80 8.23
C THR A 347 38.50 -33.93 7.84
N ASP A 348 38.87 -33.65 6.59
CA ASP A 348 40.23 -33.77 6.08
C ASP A 348 41.18 -32.79 6.78
N LEU A 349 40.74 -31.54 7.11
CA LEU A 349 41.51 -30.59 7.92
C LEU A 349 41.71 -31.05 9.37
N THR A 350 40.73 -31.73 9.95
CA THR A 350 40.81 -32.29 11.29
C THR A 350 41.83 -33.42 11.32
N ASP A 351 41.81 -34.30 10.35
CA ASP A 351 42.77 -35.43 10.24
C ASP A 351 44.21 -34.96 10.04
N LEU A 352 44.40 -33.76 9.44
CA LEU A 352 45.71 -33.12 9.28
C LEU A 352 46.13 -32.20 10.41
N ASP A 353 45.35 -32.08 11.49
CA ASP A 353 45.53 -31.10 12.59
C ASP A 353 45.54 -29.63 12.10
N LEU A 354 44.86 -29.33 11.05
CA LEU A 354 44.73 -28.00 10.46
C LEU A 354 43.43 -27.27 10.85
N LEU A 355 42.45 -27.92 11.47
CA LEU A 355 41.32 -27.28 12.11
C LEU A 355 41.69 -26.89 13.53
N ALA A 356 41.80 -25.58 13.79
CA ALA A 356 42.23 -25.08 15.10
C ALA A 356 41.11 -25.04 16.11
N GLN A 357 39.94 -24.55 15.70
CA GLN A 357 38.74 -24.38 16.54
C GLN A 357 37.47 -24.33 15.71
N THR A 358 36.35 -24.73 16.34
CA THR A 358 34.97 -24.50 15.82
C THR A 358 34.18 -23.77 16.90
N GLN A 359 33.54 -22.67 16.55
CA GLN A 359 32.74 -21.84 17.45
C GLN A 359 31.32 -21.71 16.92
N GLU A 360 30.31 -21.73 17.80
CA GLU A 360 28.95 -21.32 17.42
C GLU A 360 28.95 -19.83 17.04
N HIS A 361 28.34 -19.52 15.90
CA HIS A 361 28.31 -18.16 15.40
C HIS A 361 26.98 -17.87 14.71
N ARG A 362 26.41 -16.68 14.94
CA ARG A 362 25.21 -16.24 14.22
C ARG A 362 25.60 -15.62 12.91
N LEU A 363 24.96 -16.07 11.84
CA LEU A 363 25.22 -15.66 10.47
C LEU A 363 24.05 -14.85 9.93
N GLN A 364 24.35 -13.83 9.17
CA GLN A 364 23.40 -13.19 8.25
C GLN A 364 23.49 -13.92 6.91
N GLN A 365 22.57 -14.85 6.69
CA GLN A 365 22.60 -15.70 5.51
C GLN A 365 21.85 -15.04 4.34
N PRO A 366 22.49 -14.78 3.18
CA PRO A 366 21.80 -14.24 2.00
C PRO A 366 20.94 -15.32 1.36
N ARG A 367 19.63 -15.06 1.24
CA ARG A 367 18.66 -15.94 0.61
C ARG A 367 17.89 -15.27 -0.50
N GLY A 368 17.62 -15.97 -1.59
CA GLY A 368 16.75 -15.49 -2.68
C GLY A 368 15.31 -15.36 -2.19
N ASP A 369 14.70 -14.21 -2.42
CA ASP A 369 13.31 -13.92 -1.98
C ASP A 369 12.27 -14.85 -2.65
N ARG A 370 12.60 -15.40 -3.81
CA ARG A 370 11.75 -16.28 -4.61
C ARG A 370 11.99 -17.76 -4.32
N SER A 371 13.24 -18.20 -4.36
CA SER A 371 13.64 -19.60 -4.17
C SER A 371 13.75 -20.01 -2.71
N GLY A 372 14.09 -19.05 -1.82
CA GLY A 372 14.52 -19.32 -0.44
C GLY A 372 15.91 -19.98 -0.35
N ALA A 373 16.58 -20.20 -1.49
CA ALA A 373 17.92 -20.78 -1.55
C ALA A 373 18.97 -19.80 -1.04
N VAL A 374 20.05 -20.33 -0.46
CA VAL A 374 21.21 -19.52 -0.11
C VAL A 374 21.90 -19.07 -1.39
N ILE A 375 22.00 -17.75 -1.55
CA ILE A 375 22.61 -17.09 -2.70
C ILE A 375 24.13 -17.24 -2.66
N GLU A 376 24.74 -17.47 -3.83
CA GLU A 376 26.18 -17.54 -4.00
C GLU A 376 26.72 -16.30 -4.71
N PRO A 377 27.76 -15.63 -4.18
CA PRO A 377 28.58 -14.75 -5.02
C PRO A 377 29.24 -15.61 -6.11
N TYR A 378 28.93 -15.32 -7.38
CA TYR A 378 29.32 -16.16 -8.51
C TYR A 378 29.93 -15.32 -9.64
N LEU A 379 31.11 -15.74 -10.11
CA LEU A 379 31.84 -15.04 -11.16
C LEU A 379 31.39 -15.52 -12.55
N THR A 380 30.69 -14.66 -13.28
CA THR A 380 30.15 -14.99 -14.61
C THR A 380 30.11 -13.78 -15.55
N ASP A 381 30.08 -14.05 -16.85
CA ASP A 381 29.88 -13.03 -17.86
C ASP A 381 28.42 -12.57 -17.88
N GLN A 382 28.18 -11.28 -17.73
CA GLN A 382 26.86 -10.68 -17.70
C GLN A 382 26.84 -9.38 -18.53
N TRP A 383 25.63 -8.92 -18.87
CA TRP A 383 25.41 -7.63 -19.48
C TRP A 383 25.12 -6.57 -18.41
N TYR A 384 25.72 -5.40 -18.56
CA TYR A 384 25.65 -4.30 -17.60
C TYR A 384 25.31 -2.99 -18.27
N VAL A 385 24.57 -2.13 -17.55
CA VAL A 385 24.42 -0.70 -17.86
C VAL A 385 25.38 0.09 -16.99
N LYS A 386 26.25 0.94 -17.60
CA LYS A 386 26.99 1.97 -16.87
C LYS A 386 26.02 3.01 -16.36
N ILE A 387 25.67 2.92 -15.10
CA ILE A 387 24.49 3.60 -14.55
C ILE A 387 24.77 5.06 -14.18
N LYS A 388 25.97 5.40 -13.76
CA LYS A 388 26.31 6.74 -13.26
C LYS A 388 25.99 7.88 -14.24
N PRO A 389 26.29 7.79 -15.56
CA PRO A 389 25.90 8.85 -16.50
C PRO A 389 24.40 9.07 -16.65
N LEU A 390 23.58 8.07 -16.29
CA LEU A 390 22.11 8.15 -16.26
C LEU A 390 21.60 8.63 -14.90
N ALA A 391 22.30 8.31 -13.82
CA ALA A 391 21.93 8.66 -12.46
C ALA A 391 22.14 10.15 -12.15
N ASP A 392 23.22 10.75 -12.63
CA ASP A 392 23.54 12.15 -12.33
C ASP A 392 22.43 13.15 -12.79
N PRO A 393 21.88 13.05 -14.03
CA PRO A 393 20.72 13.87 -14.42
C PRO A 393 19.45 13.56 -13.62
N ALA A 394 19.25 12.30 -13.22
CA ALA A 394 18.10 11.87 -12.45
C ALA A 394 18.13 12.41 -11.01
N ILE A 395 19.29 12.50 -10.38
CA ILE A 395 19.50 13.17 -9.10
C ILE A 395 19.15 14.66 -9.23
N ALA A 396 19.68 15.34 -10.25
CA ALA A 396 19.45 16.75 -10.49
C ALA A 396 17.94 17.07 -10.68
N ALA A 397 17.19 16.22 -11.38
CA ALA A 397 15.76 16.43 -11.61
C ALA A 397 14.91 16.43 -10.34
N VAL A 398 15.35 15.73 -9.28
CA VAL A 398 14.69 15.76 -7.97
C VAL A 398 15.23 16.90 -7.11
N GLU A 399 16.54 17.24 -7.21
CA GLU A 399 17.14 18.34 -6.47
C GLU A 399 16.58 19.71 -6.91
N ASP A 400 16.36 19.90 -8.21
CA ASP A 400 15.83 21.15 -8.79
C ASP A 400 14.29 21.23 -8.73
N GLY A 401 13.61 20.17 -8.27
CA GLY A 401 12.17 20.13 -8.05
C GLY A 401 11.33 19.88 -9.30
N ARG A 402 11.91 19.47 -10.43
CA ARG A 402 11.14 18.97 -11.60
C ARG A 402 10.35 17.71 -11.27
N ILE A 403 10.86 16.91 -10.34
CA ILE A 403 10.13 15.77 -9.77
C ILE A 403 9.99 15.98 -8.27
N ARG A 404 8.76 15.88 -7.76
CA ARG A 404 8.44 16.07 -6.35
C ARG A 404 7.95 14.76 -5.71
N PHE A 405 8.59 14.35 -4.60
CA PHE A 405 8.11 13.24 -3.79
C PHE A 405 7.04 13.69 -2.79
N VAL A 406 5.99 12.90 -2.64
CA VAL A 406 4.91 13.12 -1.66
C VAL A 406 4.70 11.84 -0.84
N PRO A 407 4.97 11.85 0.48
CA PRO A 407 5.59 12.94 1.25
C PRO A 407 7.08 13.16 0.93
N ASP A 408 7.56 14.38 1.13
CA ASP A 408 8.89 14.87 0.73
C ASP A 408 10.07 14.09 1.34
N ASN A 409 9.88 13.48 2.50
CA ASN A 409 10.94 12.71 3.18
C ASN A 409 11.49 11.53 2.35
N TRP A 410 10.71 10.96 1.42
CA TRP A 410 11.15 9.84 0.58
C TRP A 410 12.23 10.21 -0.44
N LYS A 411 12.42 11.48 -0.74
CA LYS A 411 13.55 11.93 -1.56
C LYS A 411 14.90 11.60 -0.93
N ASN A 412 14.99 11.51 0.42
CA ASN A 412 16.24 11.16 1.11
C ASN A 412 16.63 9.71 0.81
N THR A 413 15.67 8.78 0.86
CA THR A 413 15.87 7.38 0.48
C THR A 413 16.28 7.27 -0.99
N TYR A 414 15.63 8.02 -1.89
CA TYR A 414 16.00 8.10 -3.30
C TYR A 414 17.45 8.56 -3.47
N PHE A 415 17.88 9.65 -2.82
CA PHE A 415 19.24 10.17 -2.93
C PHE A 415 20.28 9.22 -2.36
N GLU A 416 20.01 8.55 -1.26
CA GLU A 416 20.92 7.57 -0.67
C GLU A 416 21.23 6.45 -1.66
N TRP A 417 20.22 5.88 -2.29
CA TRP A 417 20.37 4.85 -3.32
C TRP A 417 21.08 5.37 -4.58
N MET A 418 20.67 6.54 -5.07
CA MET A 418 21.18 7.07 -6.33
C MET A 418 22.64 7.52 -6.27
N ARG A 419 23.10 8.05 -5.13
CA ARG A 419 24.49 8.51 -4.96
C ARG A 419 25.48 7.34 -4.83
N ASN A 420 25.01 6.19 -4.39
CA ASN A 420 25.82 4.99 -4.20
C ASN A 420 25.52 3.89 -5.25
N ILE A 421 24.83 4.26 -6.35
CA ILE A 421 24.36 3.30 -7.34
C ILE A 421 25.52 2.64 -8.08
N GLN A 422 25.48 1.30 -8.20
CA GLN A 422 26.42 0.50 -8.95
C GLN A 422 25.90 0.17 -10.35
N ASP A 423 26.80 -0.24 -11.27
CA ASP A 423 26.41 -0.67 -12.59
C ASP A 423 25.35 -1.78 -12.53
N TRP A 424 24.32 -1.64 -13.32
CA TRP A 424 23.17 -2.51 -13.29
C TRP A 424 23.35 -3.76 -14.14
N CYS A 425 23.39 -4.95 -13.53
CA CYS A 425 23.36 -6.22 -14.23
C CYS A 425 21.95 -6.46 -14.82
N ILE A 426 21.86 -6.50 -16.16
CA ILE A 426 20.59 -6.57 -16.89
C ILE A 426 20.31 -7.93 -17.54
N SER A 427 21.19 -8.90 -17.46
CA SER A 427 20.99 -10.26 -18.03
C SER A 427 20.45 -11.24 -16.99
N ARG A 428 19.54 -12.11 -17.41
CA ARG A 428 18.95 -13.21 -16.62
C ARG A 428 18.97 -14.50 -17.44
N GLN A 429 19.37 -15.60 -16.80
CA GLN A 429 19.54 -16.92 -17.40
C GLN A 429 18.24 -17.72 -17.35
N ILE A 430 17.14 -17.08 -17.73
CA ILE A 430 15.80 -17.66 -17.84
C ILE A 430 15.31 -17.61 -19.28
N TRP A 431 14.18 -18.23 -19.59
CA TRP A 431 13.63 -18.28 -20.95
C TRP A 431 12.51 -17.29 -21.20
N TRP A 432 11.79 -16.89 -20.13
CA TRP A 432 10.65 -16.00 -20.21
C TRP A 432 11.09 -14.54 -19.99
N GLY A 433 11.02 -13.73 -21.03
CA GLY A 433 11.40 -12.32 -21.02
C GLY A 433 11.86 -11.82 -22.39
N HIS A 434 12.32 -10.59 -22.43
CA HIS A 434 12.92 -9.98 -23.63
C HIS A 434 14.29 -10.57 -23.90
N ARG A 435 14.41 -11.39 -24.92
CA ARG A 435 15.69 -11.97 -25.31
C ARG A 435 16.68 -10.88 -25.70
N ILE A 436 17.91 -10.96 -25.20
CA ILE A 436 18.93 -9.96 -25.45
C ILE A 436 19.21 -9.86 -26.96
N PRO A 437 19.18 -8.63 -27.57
CA PRO A 437 19.34 -8.46 -29.00
C PRO A 437 20.83 -8.38 -29.39
N ALA A 438 21.56 -9.44 -29.05
CA ALA A 438 22.95 -9.63 -29.35
C ALA A 438 23.17 -11.01 -29.97
N TRP A 439 24.10 -11.12 -30.93
CA TRP A 439 24.46 -12.35 -31.64
C TRP A 439 25.96 -12.60 -31.56
N TYR A 440 26.34 -13.84 -31.56
CA TYR A 440 27.72 -14.29 -31.47
C TYR A 440 28.08 -15.09 -32.71
N ASP A 441 29.30 -14.91 -33.22
CA ASP A 441 29.91 -15.82 -34.17
C ASP A 441 30.68 -16.96 -33.45
N ARG A 442 31.22 -17.86 -34.20
CA ARG A 442 32.00 -19.00 -33.66
C ARG A 442 33.32 -18.59 -32.96
N GLU A 443 33.78 -17.38 -33.19
CA GLU A 443 34.99 -16.81 -32.60
C GLU A 443 34.68 -16.03 -31.32
N GLY A 444 33.39 -15.88 -30.99
CA GLY A 444 32.90 -15.17 -29.81
C GLY A 444 32.80 -13.65 -30.00
N ASN A 445 32.87 -13.13 -31.24
CA ASN A 445 32.63 -11.73 -31.51
C ASN A 445 31.12 -11.40 -31.29
N VAL A 446 30.86 -10.25 -30.73
CA VAL A 446 29.53 -9.79 -30.35
C VAL A 446 28.98 -8.80 -31.38
N TYR A 447 27.79 -9.04 -31.84
CA TYR A 447 27.04 -8.18 -32.77
C TYR A 447 25.71 -7.77 -32.16
N VAL A 448 25.44 -6.46 -32.02
CA VAL A 448 24.20 -5.94 -31.44
C VAL A 448 23.39 -5.23 -32.52
N GLY A 449 22.09 -5.53 -32.55
CA GLY A 449 21.13 -4.89 -33.48
C GLY A 449 19.70 -5.16 -33.07
N ARG A 450 18.74 -4.49 -33.72
CA ARG A 450 17.31 -4.65 -33.44
C ARG A 450 16.78 -5.99 -33.94
N SER A 451 17.46 -6.57 -34.92
CA SER A 451 17.16 -7.88 -35.50
C SER A 451 18.44 -8.52 -36.05
N GLU A 452 18.43 -9.84 -36.26
CA GLU A 452 19.53 -10.54 -36.93
C GLU A 452 19.77 -9.99 -38.37
N GLN A 453 18.71 -9.64 -39.08
CA GLN A 453 18.82 -9.05 -40.41
C GLN A 453 19.58 -7.72 -40.38
N GLU A 454 19.24 -6.81 -39.43
CA GLU A 454 20.00 -5.54 -39.26
C GLU A 454 21.47 -5.77 -38.93
N VAL A 455 21.77 -6.76 -38.08
CA VAL A 455 23.15 -7.14 -37.78
C VAL A 455 23.89 -7.57 -39.03
N ARG A 456 23.28 -8.44 -39.85
CA ARG A 456 23.89 -8.92 -41.09
C ARG A 456 24.14 -7.80 -42.08
N GLU A 457 23.16 -6.93 -42.27
CA GLU A 457 23.27 -5.79 -43.19
C GLU A 457 24.35 -4.80 -42.71
N ARG A 458 24.38 -4.47 -41.43
CA ARG A 458 25.30 -3.49 -40.84
C ARG A 458 26.77 -3.96 -40.90
N HIS A 459 27.01 -5.27 -40.69
CA HIS A 459 28.34 -5.83 -40.64
C HIS A 459 28.76 -6.54 -41.94
N GLY A 460 27.91 -6.51 -42.97
CA GLY A 460 28.21 -7.13 -44.29
C GLY A 460 28.35 -8.65 -44.21
N LEU A 461 27.59 -9.30 -43.30
CA LEU A 461 27.66 -10.75 -43.07
C LEU A 461 26.82 -11.50 -44.10
N ALA A 462 27.34 -12.59 -44.64
CA ALA A 462 26.62 -13.43 -45.58
C ALA A 462 25.38 -14.06 -44.91
N PRO A 463 24.28 -14.36 -45.66
CA PRO A 463 23.08 -14.96 -45.09
C PRO A 463 23.29 -16.29 -44.35
N ASP A 464 24.32 -17.06 -44.75
CA ASP A 464 24.70 -18.33 -44.15
C ASP A 464 25.83 -18.22 -43.12
N PHE A 465 26.30 -16.99 -42.80
CA PHE A 465 27.26 -16.77 -41.73
C PHE A 465 26.65 -17.19 -40.38
N PRO A 466 27.32 -18.09 -39.64
CA PRO A 466 26.71 -18.62 -38.42
C PRO A 466 26.67 -17.57 -37.33
N LEU A 467 25.48 -17.21 -36.93
CA LEU A 467 25.17 -16.35 -35.79
C LEU A 467 24.28 -17.07 -34.80
N GLU A 468 24.59 -17.00 -33.52
CA GLU A 468 23.78 -17.49 -32.42
C GLU A 468 23.35 -16.32 -31.54
N GLN A 469 22.03 -16.18 -31.33
CA GLN A 469 21.53 -15.12 -30.47
C GLN A 469 21.78 -15.47 -29.00
N ASP A 470 22.12 -14.45 -28.22
CA ASP A 470 22.31 -14.56 -26.77
C ASP A 470 21.16 -15.38 -26.13
N PRO A 471 21.45 -16.43 -25.32
CA PRO A 471 20.41 -17.24 -24.68
C PRO A 471 19.68 -16.53 -23.55
N ASP A 472 20.26 -15.49 -22.98
CA ASP A 472 19.71 -14.78 -21.82
C ASP A 472 18.59 -13.80 -22.23
N VAL A 473 17.79 -13.45 -21.25
CA VAL A 473 16.78 -12.40 -21.37
C VAL A 473 17.17 -11.19 -20.50
N LEU A 474 16.55 -10.04 -20.77
CA LEU A 474 16.74 -8.83 -19.98
C LEU A 474 15.99 -8.93 -18.64
N ASP A 475 16.53 -8.28 -17.63
CA ASP A 475 15.86 -8.03 -16.35
C ASP A 475 14.48 -7.41 -16.59
N THR A 476 13.47 -7.90 -15.90
CA THR A 476 12.08 -7.37 -15.94
C THR A 476 12.04 -5.85 -15.75
N TRP A 477 12.87 -5.33 -14.86
CA TRP A 477 12.93 -3.90 -14.58
C TRP A 477 13.47 -3.06 -15.75
N PHE A 478 14.15 -3.67 -16.72
CA PHE A 478 14.59 -2.96 -17.92
C PHE A 478 13.42 -2.54 -18.80
N SER A 479 12.47 -3.43 -19.05
CA SER A 479 11.23 -3.11 -19.77
C SER A 479 10.29 -2.24 -18.96
N SER A 480 10.16 -2.51 -17.65
CA SER A 480 9.26 -1.76 -16.76
C SER A 480 9.72 -0.30 -16.56
N ALA A 481 11.03 -0.01 -16.70
CA ALA A 481 11.56 1.34 -16.66
C ALA A 481 11.15 2.21 -17.85
N LEU A 482 10.71 1.60 -18.96
CA LEU A 482 10.24 2.31 -20.17
C LEU A 482 8.73 2.62 -20.10
N TRP A 483 8.04 2.12 -19.08
CA TRP A 483 6.59 2.13 -18.97
C TRP A 483 5.92 3.49 -19.23
N PRO A 484 6.43 4.64 -18.72
CA PRO A 484 5.79 5.95 -18.91
C PRO A 484 5.71 6.43 -20.35
N PHE A 485 6.59 5.96 -21.24
CA PHE A 485 6.62 6.41 -22.64
C PHE A 485 6.42 5.28 -23.65
N SER A 486 6.87 4.07 -23.36
CA SER A 486 6.67 2.93 -24.27
C SER A 486 5.19 2.54 -24.40
N THR A 487 4.41 2.65 -23.31
CA THR A 487 2.96 2.39 -23.32
C THR A 487 2.19 3.39 -24.18
N LEU A 488 2.73 4.59 -24.34
CA LEU A 488 2.16 5.67 -25.14
C LEU A 488 2.57 5.62 -26.62
N GLY A 489 3.42 4.62 -26.98
CA GLY A 489 3.78 4.31 -28.38
C GLY A 489 5.20 4.63 -28.78
N TRP A 490 6.05 5.16 -27.87
CA TRP A 490 7.48 5.37 -28.17
C TRP A 490 8.13 4.04 -28.66
N PRO A 491 9.01 4.05 -29.70
CA PRO A 491 9.76 5.20 -30.22
C PRO A 491 9.05 6.06 -31.25
N GLU A 492 7.81 5.74 -31.60
CA GLU A 492 7.01 6.55 -32.53
C GLU A 492 6.48 7.80 -31.82
N GLN A 493 6.38 8.91 -32.58
CA GLN A 493 5.74 10.13 -32.09
C GLN A 493 4.22 10.01 -32.27
N THR A 494 3.56 9.52 -31.25
CA THR A 494 2.11 9.31 -31.25
C THR A 494 1.37 10.49 -30.62
N PRO A 495 0.10 10.77 -30.99
CA PRO A 495 -0.71 11.79 -30.33
C PRO A 495 -0.89 11.52 -28.81
N ARG A 496 -0.87 10.26 -28.39
CA ARG A 496 -0.95 9.88 -26.96
C ARG A 496 0.33 10.26 -26.21
N LEU A 497 1.49 10.03 -26.83
CA LEU A 497 2.77 10.43 -26.25
C LEU A 497 2.85 11.95 -26.09
N GLU A 498 2.44 12.71 -27.11
CA GLU A 498 2.40 14.18 -27.05
C GLU A 498 1.43 14.73 -26.00
N ALA A 499 0.28 14.05 -25.81
CA ALA A 499 -0.75 14.52 -24.89
C ALA A 499 -0.51 14.18 -23.42
N PHE A 500 0.19 13.07 -23.13
CA PHE A 500 0.24 12.47 -21.80
C PHE A 500 1.64 12.23 -21.23
N TYR A 501 2.71 12.58 -21.96
CA TYR A 501 4.06 12.58 -21.43
C TYR A 501 4.57 14.04 -21.26
N PRO A 502 5.11 14.44 -20.11
CA PRO A 502 5.22 13.68 -18.84
C PRO A 502 3.88 13.26 -18.25
N THR A 503 3.85 12.16 -17.50
CA THR A 503 2.66 11.77 -16.75
C THR A 503 2.50 12.62 -15.49
N SER A 504 1.29 12.74 -14.94
CA SER A 504 1.01 13.70 -13.86
C SER A 504 1.52 13.25 -12.51
N VAL A 505 1.27 11.99 -12.15
CA VAL A 505 1.73 11.42 -10.88
C VAL A 505 1.99 9.92 -11.02
N LEU A 506 3.07 9.47 -10.43
CA LEU A 506 3.33 8.06 -10.19
C LEU A 506 2.90 7.70 -8.77
N VAL A 507 2.02 6.70 -8.63
CA VAL A 507 1.57 6.19 -7.32
C VAL A 507 2.22 4.84 -7.07
N THR A 508 2.97 4.69 -6.00
CA THR A 508 3.70 3.45 -5.71
C THR A 508 4.01 3.26 -4.23
N GLY A 509 4.42 2.05 -3.85
CA GLY A 509 5.02 1.76 -2.54
C GLY A 509 6.48 2.22 -2.45
N PHE A 510 6.97 2.39 -1.24
CA PHE A 510 8.35 2.80 -1.00
C PHE A 510 9.37 1.70 -1.37
N ASP A 511 8.95 0.44 -1.38
CA ASP A 511 9.80 -0.73 -1.61
C ASP A 511 10.30 -0.86 -3.05
N ILE A 512 9.73 -0.12 -3.99
CA ILE A 512 10.18 -0.10 -5.40
C ILE A 512 10.69 1.28 -5.86
N ILE A 513 11.04 2.19 -4.95
CA ILE A 513 11.64 3.49 -5.31
C ILE A 513 12.91 3.28 -6.14
N PHE A 514 13.79 2.41 -5.72
CA PHE A 514 15.03 2.14 -6.43
C PHE A 514 14.81 1.34 -7.73
N PHE A 515 14.06 0.25 -7.64
CA PHE A 515 13.89 -0.66 -8.78
C PHE A 515 13.11 -0.06 -9.93
N TRP A 516 12.10 0.74 -9.64
CA TRP A 516 11.18 1.22 -10.64
C TRP A 516 11.24 2.74 -10.83
N VAL A 517 11.01 3.50 -9.76
CA VAL A 517 10.96 4.98 -9.84
C VAL A 517 12.27 5.54 -10.37
N ALA A 518 13.40 5.18 -9.76
CA ALA A 518 14.72 5.68 -10.17
C ALA A 518 15.06 5.31 -11.61
N ARG A 519 14.77 4.06 -12.02
CA ARG A 519 15.04 3.58 -13.39
C ARG A 519 14.15 4.26 -14.43
N MET A 520 12.87 4.52 -14.12
CA MET A 520 12.01 5.32 -15.00
C MET A 520 12.50 6.75 -15.17
N ILE A 521 12.98 7.40 -14.10
CA ILE A 521 13.54 8.75 -14.17
C ILE A 521 14.78 8.78 -15.06
N MET A 522 15.72 7.84 -14.85
CA MET A 522 16.95 7.73 -15.65
C MET A 522 16.65 7.54 -17.14
N LEU A 523 15.82 6.56 -17.49
CA LEU A 523 15.53 6.23 -18.89
C LEU A 523 14.57 7.24 -19.53
N GLY A 524 13.64 7.82 -18.79
CA GLY A 524 12.79 8.91 -19.26
C GLY A 524 13.60 10.14 -19.66
N LEU A 525 14.48 10.63 -18.79
CA LEU A 525 15.39 11.74 -19.09
C LEU A 525 16.29 11.43 -20.28
N LYS A 526 16.79 10.19 -20.38
CA LYS A 526 17.69 9.77 -21.45
C LYS A 526 17.04 9.73 -22.82
N PHE A 527 15.83 9.16 -22.93
CA PHE A 527 15.22 8.88 -24.23
C PHE A 527 14.17 9.91 -24.65
N MET A 528 13.54 10.58 -23.68
CA MET A 528 12.53 11.61 -23.92
C MET A 528 13.08 13.03 -23.74
N GLY A 529 14.20 13.20 -23.05
CA GLY A 529 14.78 14.52 -22.75
C GLY A 529 14.04 15.31 -21.67
N ASP A 530 13.02 14.70 -21.06
CA ASP A 530 12.21 15.29 -20.00
C ASP A 530 11.88 14.26 -18.93
N VAL A 531 11.41 14.74 -17.77
CA VAL A 531 11.01 13.89 -16.63
C VAL A 531 9.84 12.97 -17.02
N PRO A 532 9.78 11.73 -16.50
CA PRO A 532 8.69 10.81 -16.85
C PRO A 532 7.38 11.12 -16.12
N PHE A 533 7.42 11.86 -15.02
CA PHE A 533 6.28 12.28 -14.19
C PHE A 533 6.65 13.49 -13.33
N ASP A 534 5.66 14.31 -13.00
CA ASP A 534 5.86 15.52 -12.18
C ASP A 534 5.96 15.20 -10.69
N GLU A 535 5.16 14.21 -10.23
CA GLU A 535 5.07 13.85 -8.82
C GLU A 535 5.19 12.34 -8.61
N VAL A 536 5.73 11.97 -7.45
CA VAL A 536 5.79 10.57 -6.97
C VAL A 536 5.07 10.49 -5.62
N TYR A 537 3.86 9.95 -5.61
CA TYR A 537 3.12 9.71 -4.38
C TYR A 537 3.47 8.33 -3.83
N ILE A 538 4.10 8.32 -2.64
CA ILE A 538 4.50 7.10 -1.93
C ILE A 538 3.47 6.79 -0.85
N HIS A 539 2.79 5.66 -1.01
CA HIS A 539 1.82 5.17 -0.04
C HIS A 539 2.43 4.14 0.94
N GLY A 540 1.77 3.95 2.08
CA GLY A 540 2.11 2.89 3.04
C GLY A 540 1.72 1.51 2.53
N LEU A 541 2.30 0.46 3.11
CA LEU A 541 1.96 -0.93 2.77
C LEU A 541 0.73 -1.40 3.55
N VAL A 542 -0.09 -2.23 2.92
CA VAL A 542 -1.21 -2.90 3.60
C VAL A 542 -0.68 -4.16 4.28
N ARG A 543 -0.86 -4.21 5.60
CA ARG A 543 -0.48 -5.32 6.49
C ARG A 543 -1.71 -6.09 6.94
N ASP A 544 -1.53 -7.35 7.28
CA ASP A 544 -2.59 -8.19 7.82
C ASP A 544 -3.04 -7.76 9.24
N THR A 545 -4.01 -8.46 9.81
CA THR A 545 -4.54 -8.21 11.16
C THR A 545 -3.50 -8.34 12.26
N HIS A 546 -2.39 -9.05 12.00
CA HIS A 546 -1.27 -9.23 12.93
C HIS A 546 -0.15 -8.19 12.72
N GLY A 547 -0.25 -7.36 11.68
CA GLY A 547 0.76 -6.35 11.35
C GLY A 547 1.88 -6.86 10.44
N GLU A 548 1.76 -8.09 9.89
CA GLU A 548 2.72 -8.66 8.96
C GLU A 548 2.47 -8.20 7.52
N LYS A 549 3.55 -8.06 6.73
CA LYS A 549 3.43 -7.77 5.29
C LYS A 549 2.68 -8.93 4.61
N MET A 550 1.63 -8.61 3.85
CA MET A 550 0.92 -9.63 3.06
C MET A 550 1.79 -10.13 1.91
N SER A 551 1.98 -11.44 1.84
CA SER A 551 2.69 -12.09 0.74
C SER A 551 2.13 -13.47 0.45
N LYS A 552 2.21 -13.90 -0.82
CA LYS A 552 1.77 -15.25 -1.23
C LYS A 552 2.60 -16.35 -0.56
N SER A 553 3.89 -16.10 -0.30
CA SER A 553 4.78 -17.04 0.37
C SER A 553 4.38 -17.33 1.82
N LYS A 554 3.81 -16.33 2.52
CA LYS A 554 3.31 -16.46 3.90
C LYS A 554 1.86 -16.96 3.98
N GLY A 555 1.14 -17.06 2.85
CA GLY A 555 -0.27 -17.46 2.79
C GLY A 555 -1.25 -16.52 3.53
N ASN A 556 -0.84 -15.30 3.87
CA ASN A 556 -1.66 -14.31 4.57
C ASN A 556 -2.34 -13.28 3.65
N VAL A 557 -2.31 -13.53 2.34
CA VAL A 557 -2.95 -12.67 1.33
C VAL A 557 -4.47 -12.83 1.38
N LEU A 558 -5.19 -11.71 1.22
CA LEU A 558 -6.62 -11.66 0.97
C LEU A 558 -6.86 -11.11 -0.45
N ASP A 559 -7.74 -11.78 -1.18
CA ASP A 559 -8.22 -11.30 -2.47
C ASP A 559 -9.31 -10.24 -2.24
N PRO A 560 -9.23 -9.05 -2.84
CA PRO A 560 -10.25 -8.02 -2.68
C PRO A 560 -11.66 -8.48 -3.11
N ILE A 561 -11.78 -9.42 -4.03
CA ILE A 561 -13.08 -9.98 -4.44
C ILE A 561 -13.77 -10.70 -3.28
N ASP A 562 -13.01 -11.40 -2.43
CA ASP A 562 -13.56 -12.10 -1.28
C ASP A 562 -14.19 -11.15 -0.26
N LEU A 563 -13.73 -9.90 -0.21
CA LEU A 563 -14.33 -8.86 0.65
C LEU A 563 -15.51 -8.17 -0.04
N ILE A 564 -15.44 -8.00 -1.34
CA ILE A 564 -16.50 -7.35 -2.11
C ILE A 564 -17.73 -8.26 -2.21
N ASP A 565 -17.56 -9.50 -2.62
CA ASP A 565 -18.63 -10.45 -2.92
C ASP A 565 -18.93 -11.41 -1.75
N GLY A 566 -17.98 -11.58 -0.83
CA GLY A 566 -18.02 -12.56 0.24
C GLY A 566 -17.46 -13.92 -0.16
N ILE A 567 -16.99 -14.69 0.83
CA ILE A 567 -16.49 -16.06 0.62
C ILE A 567 -16.77 -16.93 1.86
N GLU A 568 -17.20 -18.16 1.62
CA GLU A 568 -17.40 -19.16 2.66
C GLU A 568 -16.07 -19.65 3.25
N LEU A 569 -16.06 -20.05 4.52
CA LEU A 569 -14.85 -20.43 5.27
C LEU A 569 -13.98 -21.46 4.56
N GLU A 570 -14.54 -22.59 4.16
CA GLU A 570 -13.74 -23.66 3.58
C GLU A 570 -13.19 -23.29 2.19
N SER A 571 -13.94 -22.52 1.40
CA SER A 571 -13.44 -21.95 0.15
C SER A 571 -12.30 -20.96 0.38
N LEU A 572 -12.34 -20.16 1.47
CA LEU A 572 -11.27 -19.27 1.84
C LEU A 572 -10.01 -20.03 2.28
N VAL A 573 -10.19 -21.13 3.05
CA VAL A 573 -9.09 -22.01 3.45
C VAL A 573 -8.42 -22.63 2.23
N GLU A 574 -9.20 -23.21 1.32
CA GLU A 574 -8.72 -23.80 0.07
C GLU A 574 -7.92 -22.77 -0.75
N LYS A 575 -8.49 -21.59 -0.98
CA LYS A 575 -7.86 -20.49 -1.75
C LYS A 575 -6.53 -20.03 -1.16
N ARG A 576 -6.40 -20.01 0.17
CA ARG A 576 -5.18 -19.58 0.88
C ARG A 576 -4.11 -20.67 0.98
N THR A 577 -4.48 -21.95 0.85
CA THR A 577 -3.58 -23.09 0.99
C THR A 577 -3.22 -23.75 -0.34
N GLN A 578 -3.99 -23.49 -1.40
CA GLN A 578 -3.73 -24.06 -2.73
C GLN A 578 -2.56 -23.33 -3.42
N GLY A 579 -1.64 -24.11 -4.01
CA GLY A 579 -0.53 -23.57 -4.82
C GLY A 579 0.49 -22.74 -4.03
N MET A 580 0.63 -22.98 -2.73
CA MET A 580 1.57 -22.26 -1.87
C MET A 580 3.03 -22.49 -2.28
N MET A 581 3.84 -21.45 -2.11
CA MET A 581 5.30 -21.52 -2.29
C MET A 581 5.98 -22.42 -1.25
N GLN A 582 5.40 -22.55 -0.07
CA GLN A 582 5.89 -23.38 1.04
C GLN A 582 4.78 -24.34 1.50
N PRO A 583 4.59 -25.49 0.86
CA PRO A 583 3.49 -26.41 1.14
C PRO A 583 3.41 -26.89 2.59
N HIS A 584 4.55 -26.98 3.29
CA HIS A 584 4.63 -27.38 4.70
C HIS A 584 3.92 -26.42 5.67
N LEU A 585 3.63 -25.18 5.23
CA LEU A 585 2.88 -24.20 6.03
C LEU A 585 1.35 -24.31 5.84
N ALA A 586 0.85 -25.13 4.93
CA ALA A 586 -0.56 -25.19 4.56
C ALA A 586 -1.49 -25.47 5.76
N GLU A 587 -1.16 -26.46 6.61
CA GLU A 587 -1.94 -26.81 7.80
C GLU A 587 -2.00 -25.63 8.80
N LYS A 588 -0.86 -25.01 9.08
CA LYS A 588 -0.77 -23.82 9.94
C LYS A 588 -1.62 -22.66 9.43
N ILE A 589 -1.62 -22.43 8.12
CA ILE A 589 -2.39 -21.35 7.48
C ILE A 589 -3.88 -21.70 7.50
N ALA A 590 -4.27 -22.96 7.29
CA ALA A 590 -5.66 -23.39 7.41
C ALA A 590 -6.21 -23.13 8.81
N ASP A 591 -5.46 -23.47 9.86
CA ASP A 591 -5.86 -23.26 11.25
C ASP A 591 -5.96 -21.77 11.59
N LEU A 592 -4.98 -20.96 11.15
CA LEU A 592 -5.02 -19.50 11.30
C LEU A 592 -6.25 -18.91 10.60
N THR A 593 -6.56 -19.39 9.39
CA THR A 593 -7.71 -18.92 8.61
C THR A 593 -9.03 -19.22 9.32
N ARG A 594 -9.20 -20.45 9.85
CA ARG A 594 -10.40 -20.83 10.61
C ARG A 594 -10.56 -20.06 11.91
N ARG A 595 -9.44 -19.72 12.56
CA ARG A 595 -9.44 -18.90 13.78
C ARG A 595 -9.81 -17.45 13.51
N ASP A 596 -9.21 -16.85 12.47
CA ASP A 596 -9.36 -15.42 12.18
C ASP A 596 -10.68 -15.12 11.43
N TYR A 597 -11.22 -16.08 10.69
CA TYR A 597 -12.45 -15.95 9.88
C TYR A 597 -13.44 -17.10 10.12
N PRO A 598 -13.93 -17.31 11.35
CA PRO A 598 -14.71 -18.51 11.73
C PRO A 598 -16.02 -18.70 10.96
N GLN A 599 -16.52 -17.68 10.29
CA GLN A 599 -17.74 -17.71 9.49
C GLN A 599 -17.48 -17.34 8.01
N GLY A 600 -16.21 -17.41 7.56
CA GLY A 600 -15.82 -16.84 6.28
C GLY A 600 -15.83 -15.31 6.31
N ILE A 601 -15.92 -14.69 5.12
CA ILE A 601 -15.96 -13.23 4.99
C ILE A 601 -17.28 -12.83 4.33
N PRO A 602 -18.12 -12.01 4.98
CA PRO A 602 -19.35 -11.51 4.36
C PRO A 602 -19.02 -10.52 3.24
N GLY A 603 -19.87 -10.44 2.21
CA GLY A 603 -19.76 -9.45 1.16
C GLY A 603 -20.06 -8.04 1.67
N PHE A 604 -19.15 -7.10 1.43
CA PHE A 604 -19.28 -5.70 1.86
C PHE A 604 -19.63 -4.74 0.72
N GLY A 605 -19.35 -5.13 -0.54
CA GLY A 605 -19.44 -4.27 -1.72
C GLY A 605 -18.15 -3.47 -1.98
N ALA A 606 -17.96 -3.07 -3.22
CA ALA A 606 -16.76 -2.34 -3.66
C ALA A 606 -16.67 -0.94 -3.03
N ASP A 607 -17.78 -0.20 -2.95
CA ASP A 607 -17.80 1.15 -2.38
C ASP A 607 -17.38 1.18 -0.92
N ALA A 608 -17.81 0.20 -0.10
CA ALA A 608 -17.41 0.10 1.30
C ALA A 608 -15.91 -0.16 1.45
N LEU A 609 -15.34 -1.04 0.61
CA LEU A 609 -13.92 -1.33 0.59
C LEU A 609 -13.10 -0.11 0.15
N ARG A 610 -13.51 0.56 -0.94
CA ARG A 610 -12.86 1.78 -1.46
C ARG A 610 -12.86 2.91 -0.44
N PHE A 611 -13.99 3.15 0.22
CA PHE A 611 -14.08 4.18 1.25
C PHE A 611 -13.22 3.85 2.47
N THR A 612 -13.11 2.56 2.82
CA THR A 612 -12.19 2.10 3.87
C THR A 612 -10.74 2.43 3.52
N PHE A 613 -10.33 2.15 2.30
CA PHE A 613 -8.98 2.47 1.83
C PHE A 613 -8.71 3.97 1.83
N ALA A 614 -9.64 4.77 1.31
CA ALA A 614 -9.51 6.22 1.34
C ALA A 614 -9.36 6.76 2.78
N ALA A 615 -10.19 6.28 3.71
CA ALA A 615 -10.16 6.70 5.11
C ALA A 615 -8.88 6.25 5.86
N LEU A 616 -8.18 5.24 5.37
CA LEU A 616 -6.91 4.75 5.92
C LEU A 616 -5.68 5.32 5.22
N ALA A 617 -5.85 5.95 4.07
CA ALA A 617 -4.77 6.52 3.25
C ALA A 617 -4.19 7.80 3.87
N SER A 618 -3.54 7.64 5.03
CA SER A 618 -2.72 8.69 5.62
C SER A 618 -1.32 8.67 5.01
N THR A 619 -0.65 9.83 4.94
CA THR A 619 0.66 9.96 4.31
C THR A 619 1.73 9.06 4.95
N GLY A 620 2.27 8.11 4.19
CA GLY A 620 3.50 7.37 4.50
C GLY A 620 3.44 6.36 5.65
N ARG A 621 2.26 6.00 6.17
CA ARG A 621 2.11 5.00 7.24
C ARG A 621 1.55 3.69 6.69
N ASP A 622 2.10 2.58 7.19
CA ASP A 622 1.54 1.25 6.92
C ASP A 622 0.11 1.14 7.45
N ILE A 623 -0.73 0.47 6.68
CA ILE A 623 -2.15 0.30 6.97
C ILE A 623 -2.36 -1.09 7.56
N LYS A 624 -2.75 -1.15 8.83
CA LYS A 624 -3.23 -2.38 9.44
C LYS A 624 -4.68 -2.61 9.02
N PHE A 625 -4.90 -3.69 8.28
CA PHE A 625 -6.22 -4.04 7.77
C PHE A 625 -7.14 -4.56 8.87
N ASP A 626 -8.42 -4.08 8.88
CA ASP A 626 -9.44 -4.44 9.86
C ASP A 626 -10.82 -4.56 9.20
N LEU A 627 -11.42 -5.75 9.25
CA LEU A 627 -12.75 -6.04 8.70
C LEU A 627 -13.86 -5.21 9.36
N GLY A 628 -13.75 -4.90 10.65
CA GLY A 628 -14.73 -4.10 11.38
C GLY A 628 -14.89 -2.69 10.81
N ARG A 629 -13.80 -2.12 10.26
CA ARG A 629 -13.87 -0.82 9.58
C ARG A 629 -14.66 -0.89 8.28
N ILE A 630 -14.48 -1.95 7.49
CA ILE A 630 -15.25 -2.12 6.24
C ILE A 630 -16.75 -2.24 6.55
N GLU A 631 -17.09 -2.98 7.60
CA GLU A 631 -18.49 -3.08 8.05
C GLU A 631 -19.06 -1.73 8.45
N GLY A 632 -18.29 -0.90 9.14
CA GLY A 632 -18.66 0.49 9.47
C GLY A 632 -19.00 1.30 8.22
N TYR A 633 -18.17 1.20 7.17
CA TYR A 633 -18.40 1.93 5.93
C TYR A 633 -19.48 1.30 5.04
N ARG A 634 -19.73 0.00 5.12
CA ARG A 634 -20.94 -0.60 4.55
C ARG A 634 -22.20 0.02 5.18
N ASN A 635 -22.20 0.20 6.50
CA ASN A 635 -23.30 0.84 7.20
C ASN A 635 -23.44 2.33 6.81
N PHE A 636 -22.33 3.02 6.53
CA PHE A 636 -22.34 4.36 5.96
C PHE A 636 -23.03 4.41 4.58
N CYS A 637 -22.70 3.50 3.68
CA CYS A 637 -23.37 3.39 2.38
C CYS A 637 -24.89 3.13 2.56
N ASN A 638 -25.27 2.25 3.46
CA ASN A 638 -26.69 2.01 3.79
C ASN A 638 -27.39 3.27 4.34
N LYS A 639 -26.71 4.06 5.17
CA LYS A 639 -27.25 5.32 5.69
C LYS A 639 -27.46 6.35 4.59
N LEU A 640 -26.47 6.51 3.69
CA LEU A 640 -26.59 7.40 2.52
C LEU A 640 -27.75 6.98 1.61
N TRP A 641 -27.89 5.67 1.34
CA TRP A 641 -29.01 5.12 0.56
C TRP A 641 -30.37 5.46 1.16
N ASN A 642 -30.51 5.25 2.48
CA ASN A 642 -31.76 5.58 3.18
C ASN A 642 -32.05 7.09 3.25
N ALA A 643 -31.00 7.91 3.38
CA ALA A 643 -31.11 9.36 3.29
C ALA A 643 -31.62 9.81 1.90
N ALA A 644 -31.05 9.23 0.84
CA ALA A 644 -31.50 9.50 -0.54
C ALA A 644 -32.97 9.08 -0.73
N ARG A 645 -33.37 7.92 -0.20
CA ARG A 645 -34.79 7.50 -0.23
C ARG A 645 -35.71 8.50 0.45
N TYR A 646 -35.30 9.01 1.63
CA TYR A 646 -36.07 10.04 2.33
C TYR A 646 -36.24 11.31 1.47
N VAL A 647 -35.15 11.78 0.83
CA VAL A 647 -35.19 12.93 -0.06
C VAL A 647 -36.16 12.67 -1.22
N LEU A 648 -36.02 11.55 -1.91
CA LEU A 648 -36.89 11.18 -3.04
C LEU A 648 -38.37 11.06 -2.66
N MET A 649 -38.67 10.48 -1.49
CA MET A 649 -40.06 10.37 -0.99
C MET A 649 -40.72 11.73 -0.72
N ASN A 650 -39.93 12.77 -0.40
CA ASN A 650 -40.43 14.11 -0.10
C ASN A 650 -40.33 15.10 -1.26
N THR A 651 -39.73 14.69 -2.39
CA THR A 651 -39.43 15.59 -3.52
C THR A 651 -39.92 15.07 -4.87
N GLN A 652 -40.06 13.75 -5.04
CA GLN A 652 -40.51 13.15 -6.29
C GLN A 652 -42.01 13.44 -6.54
N GLY A 653 -42.33 14.07 -7.66
CA GLY A 653 -43.72 14.48 -7.98
C GLY A 653 -44.14 15.80 -7.30
N GLU A 654 -43.23 16.42 -6.52
CA GLU A 654 -43.47 17.66 -5.82
C GLU A 654 -42.71 18.84 -6.43
N ASP A 655 -43.20 20.05 -6.28
CA ASP A 655 -42.52 21.27 -6.73
C ASP A 655 -41.33 21.59 -5.82
N CYS A 656 -40.11 21.49 -6.40
CA CYS A 656 -38.86 21.81 -5.74
C CYS A 656 -38.32 23.21 -6.13
N GLY A 657 -39.00 23.95 -7.00
CA GLY A 657 -38.54 25.26 -7.48
C GLY A 657 -37.26 25.22 -8.33
N LEU A 658 -36.91 24.06 -8.90
CA LEU A 658 -35.69 23.83 -9.70
C LEU A 658 -36.00 23.70 -11.20
N THR A 659 -37.21 23.34 -11.55
CA THR A 659 -37.66 23.16 -12.94
C THR A 659 -38.86 24.07 -13.17
N GLY A 660 -38.74 25.18 -13.88
CA GLY A 660 -39.84 26.03 -14.29
C GLY A 660 -39.57 27.53 -14.24
N SER A 661 -40.44 28.31 -14.89
CA SER A 661 -40.36 29.78 -15.09
C SER A 661 -40.87 30.57 -13.86
N GLY A 662 -40.79 30.04 -12.64
CA GLY A 662 -41.17 30.73 -11.44
C GLY A 662 -40.24 31.95 -11.16
N THR A 663 -40.79 33.10 -10.91
CA THR A 663 -40.02 34.26 -10.39
C THR A 663 -39.41 33.90 -9.06
N GLY A 664 -38.14 34.29 -8.77
CA GLY A 664 -37.38 33.92 -7.57
C GLY A 664 -38.08 34.27 -6.22
N ASP A 665 -39.16 35.02 -6.24
CA ASP A 665 -39.97 35.44 -5.09
C ASP A 665 -40.82 34.32 -4.43
N ASP A 666 -40.95 33.20 -5.11
CA ASP A 666 -41.77 32.04 -4.62
C ASP A 666 -41.01 31.00 -3.80
N ILE A 667 -39.77 31.28 -3.38
CA ILE A 667 -38.92 30.38 -2.59
C ILE A 667 -38.51 31.08 -1.29
N ARG A 668 -38.84 30.43 -0.15
CA ARG A 668 -38.41 30.88 1.18
C ARG A 668 -37.55 29.80 1.84
N LEU A 669 -36.29 30.14 2.09
CA LEU A 669 -35.37 29.25 2.83
C LEU A 669 -35.57 29.45 4.34
N SER A 670 -35.50 28.34 5.08
CA SER A 670 -35.42 28.33 6.55
C SER A 670 -33.96 28.52 7.01
N ALA A 671 -33.78 28.85 8.29
CA ALA A 671 -32.44 28.86 8.90
C ALA A 671 -31.73 27.50 8.77
N ALA A 672 -32.46 26.39 8.84
CA ALA A 672 -31.92 25.06 8.63
C ALA A 672 -31.44 24.85 7.18
N ASP A 673 -32.15 25.43 6.21
CA ASP A 673 -31.73 25.40 4.79
C ASP A 673 -30.45 26.24 4.57
N GLY A 674 -30.36 27.43 5.18
CA GLY A 674 -29.15 28.25 5.17
C GLY A 674 -27.96 27.53 5.80
N TRP A 675 -28.18 26.97 6.99
CA TRP A 675 -27.15 26.23 7.71
C TRP A 675 -26.55 25.06 6.93
N ILE A 676 -27.38 24.16 6.36
CA ILE A 676 -26.84 22.99 5.66
C ILE A 676 -26.10 23.39 4.36
N ARG A 677 -26.56 24.45 3.67
CA ARG A 677 -25.90 25.00 2.50
C ARG A 677 -24.52 25.57 2.87
N SER A 678 -24.42 26.33 3.97
CA SER A 678 -23.16 26.85 4.48
C SER A 678 -22.18 25.73 4.84
N ARG A 679 -22.67 24.74 5.62
CA ARG A 679 -21.87 23.56 6.00
C ARG A 679 -21.33 22.79 4.78
N LEU A 680 -22.14 22.71 3.71
CA LEU A 680 -21.73 22.05 2.47
C LEU A 680 -20.56 22.80 1.81
N GLN A 681 -20.55 24.14 1.81
CA GLN A 681 -19.44 24.92 1.22
C GLN A 681 -18.11 24.65 1.94
N GLY A 682 -18.14 24.64 3.27
CA GLY A 682 -16.96 24.27 4.06
C GLY A 682 -16.46 22.83 3.76
N THR A 683 -17.39 21.90 3.56
CA THR A 683 -17.07 20.51 3.20
C THR A 683 -16.45 20.42 1.79
N ILE A 684 -17.01 21.14 0.81
CA ILE A 684 -16.47 21.20 -0.56
C ILE A 684 -15.04 21.73 -0.54
N THR A 685 -14.76 22.80 0.20
CA THR A 685 -13.39 23.34 0.36
C THR A 685 -12.45 22.29 0.94
N ALA A 686 -12.85 21.69 2.07
CA ALA A 686 -12.03 20.69 2.76
C ALA A 686 -11.70 19.46 1.89
N VAL A 687 -12.67 18.97 1.11
CA VAL A 687 -12.47 17.82 0.21
C VAL A 687 -11.56 18.19 -0.95
N ASN A 688 -11.74 19.36 -1.58
CA ASN A 688 -10.86 19.82 -2.66
C ASN A 688 -9.41 19.97 -2.19
N ASP A 689 -9.20 20.59 -1.04
CA ASP A 689 -7.85 20.79 -0.48
C ASP A 689 -7.21 19.46 -0.10
N ALA A 690 -7.99 18.54 0.47
CA ALA A 690 -7.54 17.21 0.82
C ALA A 690 -7.12 16.39 -0.41
N LEU A 691 -7.92 16.36 -1.48
CA LEU A 691 -7.58 15.62 -2.70
C LEU A 691 -6.38 16.22 -3.42
N ARG A 692 -6.24 17.56 -3.49
CA ARG A 692 -5.05 18.23 -4.04
C ARG A 692 -3.78 17.94 -3.23
N GLY A 693 -3.92 17.76 -1.91
CA GLY A 693 -2.81 17.48 -0.99
C GLY A 693 -2.56 16.00 -0.75
N TYR A 694 -3.19 15.10 -1.52
CA TYR A 694 -3.10 13.63 -1.35
C TYR A 694 -3.53 13.16 0.05
N ARG A 695 -4.44 13.89 0.72
CA ARG A 695 -5.00 13.55 2.03
C ARG A 695 -6.38 12.90 1.86
N PHE A 696 -6.37 11.69 1.30
CA PHE A 696 -7.60 10.92 1.07
C PHE A 696 -8.34 10.62 2.37
N ASP A 697 -7.62 10.44 3.47
CA ASP A 697 -8.16 10.29 4.82
C ASP A 697 -8.99 11.50 5.25
N HIS A 698 -8.49 12.71 5.01
CA HIS A 698 -9.23 13.95 5.31
C HIS A 698 -10.43 14.15 4.38
N ALA A 699 -10.31 13.79 3.09
CA ALA A 699 -11.43 13.85 2.16
C ALA A 699 -12.56 12.89 2.59
N ALA A 700 -12.21 11.65 2.90
CA ALA A 700 -13.17 10.65 3.38
C ALA A 700 -13.82 11.09 4.70
N GLN A 701 -13.04 11.61 5.66
CA GLN A 701 -13.56 12.10 6.93
C GLN A 701 -14.53 13.28 6.75
N ALA A 702 -14.20 14.25 5.90
CA ALA A 702 -15.07 15.40 5.64
C ALA A 702 -16.41 14.98 5.00
N ILE A 703 -16.37 14.06 4.03
CA ILE A 703 -17.57 13.49 3.40
C ILE A 703 -18.40 12.70 4.43
N TYR A 704 -17.74 11.89 5.27
CA TYR A 704 -18.40 11.10 6.30
C TYR A 704 -19.11 12.00 7.32
N ASP A 705 -18.41 12.98 7.88
CA ASP A 705 -18.94 13.88 8.90
C ASP A 705 -20.11 14.73 8.39
N PHE A 706 -19.99 15.26 7.17
CA PHE A 706 -21.08 15.98 6.56
C PHE A 706 -22.31 15.08 6.33
N THR A 707 -22.08 13.91 5.72
CA THR A 707 -23.18 12.98 5.41
C THR A 707 -23.88 12.46 6.65
N TRP A 708 -23.09 11.94 7.61
CA TRP A 708 -23.65 11.28 8.79
C TRP A 708 -24.20 12.27 9.79
N ASN A 709 -23.36 13.23 10.21
CA ASN A 709 -23.69 14.12 11.32
C ASN A 709 -24.53 15.32 10.87
N ALA A 710 -24.10 16.06 9.82
CA ALA A 710 -24.83 17.26 9.42
C ALA A 710 -26.10 16.94 8.62
N PHE A 711 -25.98 16.14 7.55
CA PHE A 711 -27.09 15.88 6.65
C PHE A 711 -28.11 14.91 7.27
N CYS A 712 -27.67 13.68 7.65
CA CYS A 712 -28.60 12.64 8.12
C CYS A 712 -29.14 12.89 9.52
N ASP A 713 -28.27 13.20 10.50
CA ASP A 713 -28.71 13.27 11.90
C ASP A 713 -29.39 14.58 12.24
N TRP A 714 -29.11 15.66 11.50
CA TRP A 714 -29.69 16.97 11.75
C TRP A 714 -30.59 17.47 10.63
N TYR A 715 -30.07 17.67 9.41
CA TYR A 715 -30.83 18.38 8.39
C TYR A 715 -32.09 17.63 7.96
N LEU A 716 -32.00 16.31 7.76
CA LEU A 716 -33.18 15.52 7.43
C LEU A 716 -34.25 15.61 8.54
N GLU A 717 -33.85 15.61 9.80
CA GLU A 717 -34.77 15.76 10.93
C GLU A 717 -35.34 17.20 11.02
N LEU A 718 -34.54 18.24 10.78
CA LEU A 718 -34.96 19.64 10.72
C LEU A 718 -35.91 19.94 9.54
N SER A 719 -35.84 19.19 8.46
CA SER A 719 -36.72 19.33 7.29
C SER A 719 -38.15 18.85 7.57
N LYS A 720 -38.34 17.85 8.47
CA LYS A 720 -39.63 17.24 8.77
C LYS A 720 -40.66 18.24 9.29
N PRO A 721 -40.36 19.11 10.27
CA PRO A 721 -41.35 20.10 10.77
C PRO A 721 -41.84 21.11 9.72
N VAL A 722 -41.05 21.32 8.65
CA VAL A 722 -41.47 22.18 7.53
C VAL A 722 -42.36 21.42 6.55
N LEU A 723 -41.93 20.20 6.18
CA LEU A 723 -42.59 19.43 5.13
C LEU A 723 -43.91 18.81 5.56
N THR A 724 -44.04 18.42 6.86
CA THR A 724 -45.23 17.80 7.43
C THR A 724 -46.26 18.78 7.98
N ASP A 725 -45.88 20.06 8.18
CA ASP A 725 -46.79 21.09 8.63
C ASP A 725 -47.81 21.43 7.54
N ALA A 726 -49.08 21.16 7.80
CA ALA A 726 -50.20 21.48 6.89
C ALA A 726 -50.39 22.98 6.67
N GLN A 727 -49.92 23.80 7.61
CA GLN A 727 -50.09 25.28 7.60
C GLN A 727 -48.81 25.97 7.05
N ALA A 728 -47.70 25.21 6.77
CA ALA A 728 -46.51 25.81 6.21
C ALA A 728 -46.77 26.41 4.83
N ALA A 729 -46.32 27.63 4.60
CA ALA A 729 -46.42 28.30 3.31
C ALA A 729 -45.84 27.45 2.18
N PRO A 730 -46.43 27.37 1.00
CA PRO A 730 -45.90 26.62 -0.15
C PRO A 730 -44.47 27.02 -0.49
N ALA A 731 -44.15 28.32 -0.42
CA ALA A 731 -42.79 28.84 -0.65
C ALA A 731 -41.76 28.25 0.32
N ALA A 732 -42.10 28.01 1.59
CA ALA A 732 -41.23 27.40 2.58
C ALA A 732 -40.98 25.90 2.27
N LYS A 733 -42.03 25.16 1.95
CA LYS A 733 -41.91 23.75 1.55
C LYS A 733 -41.08 23.60 0.28
N ARG A 734 -41.27 24.48 -0.68
CA ARG A 734 -40.51 24.54 -1.92
C ARG A 734 -39.02 24.83 -1.65
N GLY A 735 -38.69 25.77 -0.74
CA GLY A 735 -37.33 26.09 -0.33
C GLY A 735 -36.60 24.89 0.31
N THR A 736 -37.29 24.20 1.24
CA THR A 736 -36.71 23.02 1.88
C THR A 736 -36.53 21.83 0.91
N ARG A 737 -37.49 21.57 0.02
CA ARG A 737 -37.38 20.55 -1.03
C ARG A 737 -36.22 20.85 -1.97
N ARG A 738 -36.07 22.10 -2.42
CA ARG A 738 -34.94 22.57 -3.23
C ARG A 738 -33.62 22.28 -2.54
N THR A 739 -33.50 22.64 -1.27
CA THR A 739 -32.27 22.44 -0.49
C THR A 739 -31.95 20.97 -0.32
N LEU A 740 -32.95 20.11 -0.05
CA LEU A 740 -32.75 18.65 0.02
C LEU A 740 -32.18 18.08 -1.28
N VAL A 741 -32.77 18.46 -2.43
CA VAL A 741 -32.32 17.97 -3.73
C VAL A 741 -30.92 18.47 -4.07
N GLN A 742 -30.66 19.78 -3.93
CA GLN A 742 -29.35 20.37 -4.27
C GLN A 742 -28.24 19.87 -3.36
N THR A 743 -28.50 19.78 -2.04
CA THR A 743 -27.50 19.28 -1.08
C THR A 743 -27.14 17.82 -1.36
N LEU A 744 -28.16 16.97 -1.60
CA LEU A 744 -27.89 15.55 -1.92
C LEU A 744 -27.15 15.41 -3.25
N GLU A 745 -27.55 16.11 -4.30
CA GLU A 745 -26.92 16.07 -5.62
C GLU A 745 -25.45 16.47 -5.55
N THR A 746 -25.15 17.58 -4.87
CA THR A 746 -23.78 18.07 -4.71
C THR A 746 -22.93 17.12 -3.85
N LEU A 747 -23.51 16.57 -2.78
CA LEU A 747 -22.85 15.57 -1.94
C LEU A 747 -22.48 14.32 -2.74
N LEU A 748 -23.37 13.85 -3.64
CA LEU A 748 -23.11 12.69 -4.49
C LEU A 748 -21.92 12.94 -5.42
N ARG A 749 -21.83 14.12 -6.06
CA ARG A 749 -20.68 14.49 -6.89
C ARG A 749 -19.39 14.57 -6.07
N LEU A 750 -19.46 15.12 -4.87
CA LEU A 750 -18.31 15.25 -3.97
C LEU A 750 -17.76 13.88 -3.53
N ALA A 751 -18.65 12.91 -3.31
CA ALA A 751 -18.29 11.57 -2.84
C ALA A 751 -17.95 10.59 -3.98
N HIS A 752 -18.32 10.91 -5.24
CA HIS A 752 -18.18 10.00 -6.37
C HIS A 752 -16.77 9.43 -6.61
N PRO A 753 -15.67 10.19 -6.45
CA PRO A 753 -14.32 9.62 -6.61
C PRO A 753 -14.03 8.46 -5.66
N LEU A 754 -14.63 8.46 -4.47
CA LEU A 754 -14.36 7.44 -3.44
C LEU A 754 -15.37 6.28 -3.49
N ILE A 755 -16.65 6.55 -3.70
CA ILE A 755 -17.76 5.58 -3.70
C ILE A 755 -18.60 5.70 -4.98
N PRO A 756 -18.02 5.29 -6.13
CA PRO A 756 -18.59 5.61 -7.43
C PRO A 756 -19.93 4.95 -7.74
N PHE A 757 -20.16 3.74 -7.25
CA PHE A 757 -21.34 2.97 -7.65
C PHE A 757 -22.63 3.45 -6.97
N ILE A 758 -22.62 3.62 -5.68
CA ILE A 758 -23.79 4.10 -4.92
C ILE A 758 -24.15 5.53 -5.32
N THR A 759 -23.13 6.37 -5.55
CA THR A 759 -23.34 7.76 -5.97
C THR A 759 -23.93 7.85 -7.37
N GLU A 760 -23.48 7.04 -8.32
CA GLU A 760 -24.09 6.94 -9.66
C GLU A 760 -25.55 6.54 -9.55
N ALA A 761 -25.86 5.45 -8.85
CA ALA A 761 -27.21 4.91 -8.75
C ALA A 761 -28.21 5.90 -8.15
N ILE A 762 -27.80 6.62 -7.09
CA ILE A 762 -28.65 7.65 -6.47
C ILE A 762 -28.76 8.87 -7.39
N TRP A 763 -27.65 9.31 -7.96
CA TRP A 763 -27.60 10.51 -8.82
C TRP A 763 -28.52 10.39 -10.04
N GLN A 764 -28.62 9.22 -10.64
CA GLN A 764 -29.54 8.99 -11.76
C GLN A 764 -31.02 9.25 -11.39
N GLN A 765 -31.39 9.08 -10.10
CA GLN A 765 -32.74 9.37 -9.61
C GLN A 765 -32.92 10.85 -9.19
N VAL A 766 -31.84 11.50 -8.76
CA VAL A 766 -31.84 12.87 -8.22
C VAL A 766 -31.63 13.92 -9.32
N LYS A 767 -30.81 13.67 -10.32
CA LYS A 767 -30.49 14.63 -11.38
C LYS A 767 -31.71 15.22 -12.11
N PRO A 768 -32.79 14.48 -12.41
CA PRO A 768 -33.95 15.06 -13.05
C PRO A 768 -34.68 16.06 -12.15
N LEU A 769 -34.70 15.82 -10.83
CA LEU A 769 -35.30 16.72 -9.84
C LEU A 769 -34.47 18.00 -9.68
N ALA A 770 -33.16 17.88 -9.81
CA ALA A 770 -32.20 19.00 -9.80
C ALA A 770 -32.19 19.79 -11.10
N GLY A 771 -32.85 19.34 -12.17
CA GLY A 771 -32.81 19.95 -13.49
C GLY A 771 -31.47 19.79 -14.20
N ILE A 772 -30.66 18.80 -13.79
CA ILE A 772 -29.32 18.55 -14.34
C ILE A 772 -29.39 17.60 -15.53
N LYS A 773 -28.67 17.94 -16.59
CA LYS A 773 -28.48 17.14 -17.78
C LYS A 773 -27.15 16.41 -17.70
N GLY A 774 -27.06 15.25 -18.32
CA GLY A 774 -25.84 14.43 -18.36
C GLY A 774 -26.17 12.95 -18.22
N ASP A 775 -25.33 12.09 -18.78
CA ASP A 775 -25.57 10.64 -18.81
C ASP A 775 -25.03 9.93 -17.56
N THR A 776 -23.93 10.41 -17.01
CA THR A 776 -23.26 9.84 -15.83
C THR A 776 -22.72 10.94 -14.90
N ILE A 777 -22.72 10.66 -13.60
CA ILE A 777 -22.11 11.54 -12.59
C ILE A 777 -20.59 11.64 -12.79
N MET A 778 -19.97 10.64 -13.39
CA MET A 778 -18.53 10.59 -13.65
C MET A 778 -18.02 11.75 -14.52
N LEU A 779 -18.88 12.28 -15.39
CA LEU A 779 -18.61 13.40 -16.30
C LEU A 779 -19.23 14.71 -15.79
N ALA A 780 -19.96 14.70 -14.68
CA ALA A 780 -20.51 15.91 -14.10
C ALA A 780 -19.39 16.74 -13.43
N PRO A 781 -19.48 18.09 -13.45
CA PRO A 781 -18.45 18.95 -12.85
C PRO A 781 -18.26 18.67 -11.35
N PHE A 782 -16.99 18.53 -10.93
CA PHE A 782 -16.69 18.41 -9.49
C PHE A 782 -17.10 19.69 -8.75
N PRO A 783 -17.73 19.60 -7.55
CA PRO A 783 -18.20 20.76 -6.82
C PRO A 783 -17.06 21.72 -6.47
N SER A 784 -17.28 23.00 -6.71
CA SER A 784 -16.48 24.13 -6.21
C SER A 784 -17.26 24.90 -5.17
N ALA A 785 -16.57 25.37 -4.14
CA ALA A 785 -17.20 26.17 -3.08
C ALA A 785 -17.62 27.54 -3.60
N ASP A 786 -18.81 27.97 -3.17
CA ASP A 786 -19.34 29.31 -3.41
C ASP A 786 -19.37 30.07 -2.07
N PRO A 787 -18.46 31.06 -1.88
CA PRO A 787 -18.39 31.83 -0.63
C PRO A 787 -19.69 32.58 -0.31
N ASP A 788 -20.49 32.96 -1.32
CA ASP A 788 -21.74 33.70 -1.15
C ASP A 788 -22.85 32.82 -0.50
N LEU A 789 -22.66 31.50 -0.47
CA LEU A 789 -23.55 30.56 0.20
C LEU A 789 -23.14 30.27 1.64
N MET A 790 -22.05 30.85 2.13
CA MET A 790 -21.66 30.75 3.54
C MET A 790 -22.51 31.68 4.39
N ASP A 791 -23.11 31.12 5.45
CA ASP A 791 -24.03 31.82 6.36
C ASP A 791 -23.63 31.56 7.83
N PRO A 792 -22.64 32.31 8.36
CA PRO A 792 -22.20 32.15 9.74
C PRO A 792 -23.30 32.42 10.78
N ASP A 793 -24.30 33.27 10.46
CA ASP A 793 -25.42 33.53 11.34
C ASP A 793 -26.33 32.31 11.46
N ALA A 794 -26.66 31.68 10.34
CA ALA A 794 -27.41 30.44 10.35
C ALA A 794 -26.64 29.31 11.07
N GLU A 795 -25.31 29.23 10.93
CA GLU A 795 -24.47 28.25 11.64
C GLU A 795 -24.51 28.49 13.17
N SER A 796 -24.41 29.75 13.62
CA SER A 796 -24.51 30.12 15.02
C SER A 796 -25.92 29.83 15.60
N GLU A 797 -26.97 30.15 14.83
CA GLU A 797 -28.35 29.90 15.23
C GLU A 797 -28.68 28.44 15.39
N LEU A 798 -28.35 27.63 14.36
CA LEU A 798 -28.61 26.19 14.40
C LEU A 798 -27.66 25.48 15.39
N GLY A 799 -26.46 25.96 15.60
CA GLY A 799 -25.56 25.50 16.66
C GLY A 799 -26.20 25.59 18.03
N TRP A 800 -26.88 26.71 18.32
CA TRP A 800 -27.66 26.89 19.56
C TRP A 800 -28.84 25.92 19.63
N VAL A 801 -29.60 25.72 18.55
CA VAL A 801 -30.72 24.76 18.47
C VAL A 801 -30.22 23.35 18.77
N MET A 802 -29.10 22.96 18.17
CA MET A 802 -28.51 21.63 18.39
C MET A 802 -28.08 21.44 19.84
N GLN A 803 -27.44 22.43 20.46
CA GLN A 803 -27.03 22.35 21.86
C GLN A 803 -28.24 22.21 22.78
N PHE A 804 -29.31 22.96 22.50
CA PHE A 804 -30.58 22.84 23.25
C PHE A 804 -31.17 21.42 23.17
N VAL A 805 -31.31 20.91 21.93
CA VAL A 805 -31.87 19.56 21.70
C VAL A 805 -31.00 18.48 22.34
N LEU A 806 -29.67 18.59 22.20
CA LEU A 806 -28.72 17.65 22.82
C LEU A 806 -28.77 17.71 24.34
N GLY A 807 -28.93 18.91 24.94
CA GLY A 807 -29.11 19.11 26.37
C GLY A 807 -30.33 18.35 26.90
N VAL A 808 -31.47 18.50 26.21
CA VAL A 808 -32.72 17.78 26.57
C VAL A 808 -32.58 16.27 26.37
N ARG A 809 -31.96 15.82 25.25
CA ARG A 809 -31.75 14.40 24.98
C ARG A 809 -30.80 13.75 26.00
N ARG A 810 -29.78 14.47 26.45
CA ARG A 810 -28.87 14.02 27.51
C ARG A 810 -29.63 13.78 28.82
N ILE A 811 -30.46 14.76 29.26
CA ILE A 811 -31.27 14.61 30.45
C ILE A 811 -32.23 13.41 30.33
N ARG A 812 -32.84 13.21 29.15
CA ARG A 812 -33.67 12.02 28.89
C ARG A 812 -32.92 10.72 29.09
N GLY A 813 -31.69 10.62 28.56
CA GLY A 813 -30.85 9.44 28.70
C GLY A 813 -30.40 9.20 30.14
N GLU A 814 -29.98 10.26 30.85
CA GLU A 814 -29.55 10.18 32.26
C GLU A 814 -30.68 9.79 33.20
N MET A 815 -31.91 10.22 32.89
CA MET A 815 -33.10 10.02 33.72
C MET A 815 -34.02 8.89 33.22
N ASP A 816 -33.60 8.14 32.20
CA ASP A 816 -34.36 7.03 31.57
C ASP A 816 -35.78 7.43 31.13
N ILE A 817 -35.95 8.64 30.65
CA ILE A 817 -37.25 9.15 30.19
C ILE A 817 -37.50 8.68 28.76
N ALA A 818 -38.65 8.04 28.54
CA ALA A 818 -39.04 7.53 27.22
C ALA A 818 -38.90 8.62 26.12
N PRO A 819 -38.26 8.35 24.96
CA PRO A 819 -38.00 9.35 23.91
C PRO A 819 -39.25 10.07 23.38
N GLY A 820 -40.40 9.39 23.38
CA GLY A 820 -41.67 9.95 22.87
C GLY A 820 -42.45 10.79 23.89
N ARG A 821 -42.08 10.85 25.17
CA ARG A 821 -42.80 11.60 26.20
C ARG A 821 -42.59 13.10 26.08
N PRO A 822 -43.59 13.95 25.92
CA PRO A 822 -43.43 15.42 25.93
C PRO A 822 -42.94 15.92 27.28
N LEU A 823 -42.01 16.89 27.29
CA LEU A 823 -41.45 17.44 28.54
C LEU A 823 -41.77 18.93 28.69
N PRO A 824 -42.14 19.39 29.87
CA PRO A 824 -42.14 20.80 30.20
C PRO A 824 -40.70 21.26 30.42
N ILE A 825 -40.32 22.36 29.82
CA ILE A 825 -38.96 22.94 29.89
C ILE A 825 -39.06 24.34 30.47
N LEU A 826 -38.23 24.63 31.47
CA LEU A 826 -38.08 25.97 32.05
C LEU A 826 -36.66 26.46 31.69
N LEU A 827 -36.55 27.74 31.36
CA LEU A 827 -35.29 28.37 31.01
C LEU A 827 -34.92 29.39 32.11
N GLN A 828 -33.71 29.27 32.66
CA GLN A 828 -33.16 30.25 33.62
C GLN A 828 -31.94 30.92 33.01
N ASN A 829 -31.73 32.19 33.27
CA ASN A 829 -30.66 32.99 32.73
C ASN A 829 -30.61 33.05 31.18
N ALA A 830 -31.79 33.03 30.56
CA ALA A 830 -31.88 33.19 29.11
C ALA A 830 -31.63 34.67 28.74
N SER A 831 -30.71 34.95 27.86
CA SER A 831 -30.46 36.30 27.30
C SER A 831 -31.58 36.68 26.31
N ASP A 832 -31.64 37.96 25.94
CA ASP A 832 -32.57 38.41 24.90
C ASP A 832 -32.31 37.70 23.56
N GLN A 833 -31.04 37.37 23.27
CA GLN A 833 -30.67 36.57 22.09
C GLN A 833 -31.17 35.15 22.17
N ASP A 834 -31.11 34.52 23.36
CA ASP A 834 -31.67 33.15 23.56
C ASP A 834 -33.17 33.15 23.36
N LEU A 835 -33.87 34.17 23.86
CA LEU A 835 -35.34 34.31 23.70
C LEU A 835 -35.71 34.55 22.23
N ALA A 836 -34.93 35.36 21.49
CA ALA A 836 -35.14 35.58 20.06
C ALA A 836 -34.93 34.28 19.27
N ARG A 837 -33.84 33.52 19.53
CA ARG A 837 -33.58 32.23 18.94
C ARG A 837 -34.67 31.19 19.28
N LEU A 838 -35.13 31.19 20.51
CA LEU A 838 -36.26 30.33 20.95
C LEU A 838 -37.52 30.61 20.12
N ALA A 839 -37.87 31.90 19.96
CA ALA A 839 -39.05 32.28 19.20
C ALA A 839 -38.95 31.91 17.73
N ALA A 840 -37.78 32.14 17.09
CA ALA A 840 -37.54 31.84 15.69
C ALA A 840 -37.54 30.32 15.40
N ASN A 841 -37.04 29.51 16.34
CA ASN A 841 -36.81 28.07 16.13
C ASN A 841 -37.76 27.18 16.93
N ARG A 842 -38.82 27.73 17.45
CA ARG A 842 -39.79 27.02 18.34
C ARG A 842 -40.24 25.68 17.76
N LYS A 843 -40.58 25.65 16.47
CA LYS A 843 -41.05 24.44 15.78
C LYS A 843 -39.98 23.30 15.75
N TYR A 844 -38.69 23.64 15.64
CA TYR A 844 -37.61 22.64 15.65
C TYR A 844 -37.41 22.07 17.06
N LEU A 845 -37.44 22.94 18.07
CA LEU A 845 -37.31 22.53 19.47
C LEU A 845 -38.47 21.64 19.90
N ASP A 846 -39.69 22.01 19.58
CA ASP A 846 -40.90 21.20 19.91
C ASP A 846 -40.85 19.83 19.23
N ALA A 847 -40.44 19.78 17.97
CA ALA A 847 -40.37 18.53 17.22
C ALA A 847 -39.19 17.62 17.68
N LEU A 848 -37.96 18.16 17.81
CA LEU A 848 -36.75 17.37 18.02
C LEU A 848 -36.44 17.10 19.50
N ALA A 849 -36.80 18.01 20.40
CA ALA A 849 -36.71 17.81 21.84
C ALA A 849 -37.98 17.23 22.48
N ARG A 850 -39.09 17.10 21.71
CA ARG A 850 -40.39 16.60 22.20
C ARG A 850 -40.84 17.39 23.41
N THR A 851 -40.96 18.73 23.25
CA THR A 851 -41.37 19.62 24.36
C THR A 851 -42.89 19.67 24.50
N GLN A 852 -43.37 19.72 25.72
CA GLN A 852 -44.78 20.04 26.06
C GLN A 852 -44.96 21.55 26.09
N SER A 853 -44.05 22.24 26.74
CA SER A 853 -43.99 23.69 26.89
C SER A 853 -42.53 24.12 27.07
N ILE A 854 -42.20 25.35 26.66
CA ILE A 854 -40.94 25.98 27.00
C ILE A 854 -41.28 27.37 27.58
N GLN A 855 -40.84 27.65 28.80
CA GLN A 855 -41.14 28.86 29.53
C GLN A 855 -39.84 29.47 30.09
N ALA A 856 -39.61 30.75 29.82
CA ALA A 856 -38.53 31.49 30.46
C ALA A 856 -38.98 31.94 31.88
N LEU A 857 -38.09 31.67 32.84
CA LEU A 857 -38.33 32.11 34.24
C LEU A 857 -37.81 33.53 34.42
N SER A 858 -38.51 34.32 35.27
CA SER A 858 -37.95 35.60 35.71
C SER A 858 -36.70 35.34 36.60
N PRO A 859 -35.77 36.30 36.69
CA PRO A 859 -34.56 36.14 37.49
C PRO A 859 -34.79 35.81 38.97
N THR A 860 -35.99 36.20 39.48
CA THR A 860 -36.39 35.99 40.87
C THR A 860 -37.30 34.79 41.09
N ALA A 861 -37.61 34.03 40.01
CA ALA A 861 -38.50 32.86 40.11
C ALA A 861 -37.90 31.74 40.93
N GLN A 862 -38.69 31.13 41.80
CA GLN A 862 -38.27 29.87 42.46
C GLN A 862 -38.18 28.75 41.44
N VAL A 863 -36.99 28.14 41.37
CA VAL A 863 -36.75 27.01 40.45
C VAL A 863 -37.21 25.73 41.12
N PRO A 864 -38.15 24.99 40.51
CA PRO A 864 -38.54 23.68 41.04
C PRO A 864 -37.35 22.73 40.89
N GLU A 865 -37.32 21.69 41.70
CA GLU A 865 -36.29 20.67 41.58
C GLU A 865 -36.27 20.07 40.17
N SER A 866 -35.17 20.25 39.49
CA SER A 866 -35.05 20.01 38.04
C SER A 866 -33.73 19.37 37.65
N ALA A 867 -33.76 18.53 36.62
CA ALA A 867 -32.55 18.15 35.90
C ALA A 867 -32.10 19.32 35.04
N ILE A 868 -30.78 19.54 34.96
CA ILE A 868 -30.18 20.75 34.38
C ILE A 868 -29.27 20.41 33.18
N ALA A 869 -29.40 21.13 32.07
CA ALA A 869 -28.42 21.18 31.01
C ALA A 869 -28.04 22.65 30.72
N LEU A 870 -26.87 22.89 30.21
CA LEU A 870 -26.37 24.23 29.91
C LEU A 870 -26.28 24.45 28.39
N VAL A 871 -26.65 25.63 27.96
CA VAL A 871 -26.47 26.18 26.61
C VAL A 871 -25.87 27.57 26.78
N GLY A 872 -24.56 27.70 26.68
CA GLY A 872 -23.86 28.92 27.14
C GLY A 872 -24.14 29.14 28.63
N GLU A 873 -24.58 30.36 28.98
CA GLU A 873 -24.99 30.72 30.35
C GLU A 873 -26.46 30.36 30.69
N MET A 874 -27.26 30.03 29.64
CA MET A 874 -28.67 29.63 29.83
C MET A 874 -28.75 28.19 30.40
N LYS A 875 -29.62 28.03 31.39
CA LYS A 875 -29.93 26.73 31.97
C LYS A 875 -31.28 26.21 31.44
N ILE A 876 -31.24 25.02 30.88
CA ILE A 876 -32.44 24.22 30.54
C ILE A 876 -32.78 23.40 31.78
N LEU A 877 -33.94 23.59 32.30
CA LEU A 877 -34.45 22.94 33.51
C LEU A 877 -35.64 22.05 33.14
N ILE A 878 -35.58 20.79 33.49
CA ILE A 878 -36.69 19.85 33.32
C ILE A 878 -37.18 19.46 34.71
N PRO A 879 -38.37 19.94 35.13
CA PRO A 879 -38.92 19.62 36.44
C PRO A 879 -39.09 18.13 36.63
N MET A 880 -38.60 17.59 37.74
CA MET A 880 -38.62 16.15 37.99
C MET A 880 -39.93 15.65 38.53
N ALA A 881 -40.77 16.53 39.07
CA ALA A 881 -42.09 16.20 39.62
C ALA A 881 -43.00 15.55 38.58
N GLY A 882 -43.51 14.37 38.85
CA GLY A 882 -44.42 13.61 37.95
C GLY A 882 -43.76 12.97 36.70
N LEU A 883 -42.44 13.13 36.49
CA LEU A 883 -41.76 12.57 35.35
C LEU A 883 -41.09 11.24 35.63
N ILE A 884 -40.78 10.98 36.88
CA ILE A 884 -40.12 9.76 37.34
C ILE A 884 -41.10 8.91 38.13
N ASP A 885 -41.24 7.62 37.79
CA ASP A 885 -41.78 6.65 38.72
C ASP A 885 -40.75 6.47 39.82
N GLN A 886 -40.93 7.21 40.91
CA GLN A 886 -39.96 7.27 42.01
C GLN A 886 -39.63 5.87 42.57
N GLN A 887 -40.63 4.98 42.64
CA GLN A 887 -40.41 3.61 43.15
C GLN A 887 -39.63 2.75 42.15
N ALA A 888 -39.94 2.85 40.86
CA ALA A 888 -39.20 2.13 39.80
C ALA A 888 -37.75 2.64 39.70
N GLU A 889 -37.53 3.97 39.78
CA GLU A 889 -36.20 4.55 39.68
C GLU A 889 -35.36 4.30 40.93
N LEU A 890 -35.90 4.37 42.12
CA LEU A 890 -35.20 3.96 43.34
C LEU A 890 -34.79 2.47 43.28
N LYS A 891 -35.63 1.61 42.73
CA LYS A 891 -35.37 0.18 42.56
C LYS A 891 -34.26 -0.04 41.51
N ARG A 892 -34.24 0.73 40.42
CA ARG A 892 -33.23 0.74 39.39
C ARG A 892 -31.87 1.18 39.96
N LEU A 893 -31.84 2.31 40.66
CA LEU A 893 -30.66 2.85 41.31
C LEU A 893 -30.10 1.90 42.36
N ALA A 894 -30.96 1.32 43.21
CA ALA A 894 -30.53 0.30 44.18
C ALA A 894 -29.88 -0.91 43.52
N LYS A 895 -30.43 -1.37 42.41
CA LYS A 895 -29.84 -2.46 41.62
C LYS A 895 -28.50 -2.07 41.01
N ALA A 896 -28.36 -0.86 40.48
CA ALA A 896 -27.12 -0.33 39.89
C ALA A 896 -26.02 -0.12 40.96
N ILE A 897 -26.39 0.45 42.11
CA ILE A 897 -25.51 0.62 43.29
C ILE A 897 -25.02 -0.75 43.76
N GLY A 898 -25.89 -1.71 43.99
CA GLY A 898 -25.49 -3.05 44.44
C GLY A 898 -24.60 -3.79 43.46
N ARG A 899 -24.78 -3.57 42.16
CA ARG A 899 -23.89 -4.14 41.11
C ARG A 899 -22.50 -3.51 41.17
N LEU A 900 -22.44 -2.18 41.28
CA LEU A 900 -21.19 -1.44 41.32
C LEU A 900 -20.43 -1.68 42.62
N GLU A 901 -21.13 -1.83 43.76
CA GLU A 901 -20.54 -2.21 45.05
C GLU A 901 -19.91 -3.61 44.98
N ALA A 902 -20.60 -4.58 44.35
CA ALA A 902 -20.04 -5.92 44.14
C ALA A 902 -18.84 -5.93 43.21
N ASP A 903 -18.82 -5.08 42.18
CA ASP A 903 -17.69 -4.95 41.26
C ASP A 903 -16.52 -4.22 41.92
N LEU A 904 -16.77 -3.21 42.74
CA LEU A 904 -15.77 -2.50 43.54
C LEU A 904 -15.13 -3.44 44.56
N GLU A 905 -15.92 -4.22 45.28
CA GLU A 905 -15.42 -5.20 46.23
C GLU A 905 -14.53 -6.26 45.56
N ARG A 906 -14.93 -6.73 44.37
CA ARG A 906 -14.10 -7.66 43.57
C ARG A 906 -12.74 -7.06 43.20
N THR A 907 -12.76 -5.80 42.73
CA THR A 907 -11.55 -5.09 42.32
C THR A 907 -10.65 -4.81 43.54
N GLN A 908 -11.22 -4.42 44.65
CA GLN A 908 -10.50 -4.20 45.93
C GLN A 908 -9.90 -5.50 46.48
N LYS A 909 -10.64 -6.62 46.46
CA LYS A 909 -10.14 -7.94 46.84
C LYS A 909 -8.96 -8.38 45.95
N LYS A 910 -9.04 -8.07 44.66
CA LYS A 910 -7.93 -8.34 43.72
C LYS A 910 -6.69 -7.54 44.09
N LEU A 911 -6.84 -6.26 44.41
CA LEU A 911 -5.76 -5.37 44.86
C LEU A 911 -5.26 -5.66 46.26
N ALA A 912 -6.05 -6.33 47.14
CA ALA A 912 -5.63 -6.77 48.44
C ALA A 912 -4.87 -8.12 48.44
N ASN A 913 -4.82 -8.80 47.29
CA ASN A 913 -4.11 -10.08 47.17
C ASN A 913 -2.62 -9.86 46.93
N PRO A 914 -1.72 -10.22 47.87
CA PRO A 914 -0.26 -10.04 47.73
C PRO A 914 0.29 -10.72 46.48
N ASN A 915 -0.22 -11.89 46.12
CA ASN A 915 0.20 -12.63 44.92
C ASN A 915 -0.08 -11.91 43.62
N PHE A 916 -1.10 -11.03 43.61
CA PHE A 916 -1.41 -10.21 42.45
C PHE A 916 -0.49 -8.99 42.38
N ILE A 917 -0.29 -8.29 43.53
CA ILE A 917 0.53 -7.07 43.56
C ILE A 917 2.00 -7.37 43.28
N ASP A 918 2.53 -8.47 43.77
CA ASP A 918 3.94 -8.83 43.64
C ASP A 918 4.32 -9.44 42.29
N LYS A 919 3.33 -10.07 41.59
CA LYS A 919 3.59 -10.77 40.31
C LYS A 919 3.06 -10.06 39.07
N ALA A 920 2.13 -9.11 39.19
CA ALA A 920 1.60 -8.39 38.06
C ALA A 920 2.46 -7.20 37.65
N PRO A 921 2.58 -6.88 36.34
CA PRO A 921 3.29 -5.69 35.89
C PRO A 921 2.73 -4.41 36.55
N PRO A 922 3.59 -3.43 36.94
CA PRO A 922 3.15 -2.21 37.62
C PRO A 922 2.04 -1.45 36.92
N ALA A 923 2.06 -1.42 35.59
CA ALA A 923 1.01 -0.79 34.78
C ALA A 923 -0.37 -1.48 34.93
N VAL A 924 -0.40 -2.79 35.14
CA VAL A 924 -1.66 -3.54 35.37
C VAL A 924 -2.21 -3.25 36.77
N VAL A 925 -1.34 -3.16 37.78
CA VAL A 925 -1.73 -2.79 39.14
C VAL A 925 -2.26 -1.36 39.18
N GLN A 926 -1.62 -0.42 38.48
CA GLN A 926 -2.07 0.96 38.38
C GLN A 926 -3.44 1.06 37.69
N LYS A 927 -3.65 0.34 36.60
CA LYS A 927 -4.95 0.29 35.91
C LYS A 927 -6.10 -0.21 36.80
N GLU A 928 -5.84 -1.18 37.67
CA GLU A 928 -6.86 -1.65 38.64
C GLU A 928 -7.10 -0.62 39.78
N ARG A 929 -6.09 0.16 40.17
CA ARG A 929 -6.27 1.28 41.11
C ARG A 929 -7.09 2.41 40.52
N ASP A 930 -6.80 2.79 39.26
CA ASP A 930 -7.56 3.82 38.54
C ASP A 930 -9.04 3.39 38.40
N LYS A 931 -9.27 2.10 38.10
CA LYS A 931 -10.60 1.51 38.05
C LYS A 931 -11.35 1.59 39.37
N VAL A 932 -10.68 1.36 40.51
CA VAL A 932 -11.28 1.55 41.85
C VAL A 932 -11.70 3.01 42.06
N ALA A 933 -10.85 3.97 41.70
CA ALA A 933 -11.17 5.39 41.84
C ALA A 933 -12.36 5.80 40.96
N GLU A 934 -12.42 5.31 39.72
CA GLU A 934 -13.56 5.52 38.81
C GLU A 934 -14.87 4.90 39.37
N GLN A 935 -14.80 3.68 39.88
CA GLN A 935 -15.92 2.98 40.47
C GLN A 935 -16.42 3.66 41.75
N GLN A 936 -15.55 4.17 42.59
CA GLN A 936 -15.92 4.93 43.79
C GLN A 936 -16.60 6.25 43.43
N THR A 937 -16.07 6.97 42.42
CA THR A 937 -16.67 8.22 41.92
C THR A 937 -18.09 7.97 41.35
N ALA A 938 -18.22 6.88 40.57
CA ALA A 938 -19.51 6.50 39.97
C ALA A 938 -20.52 6.08 41.07
N LEU A 939 -20.07 5.35 42.08
CA LEU A 939 -20.88 4.93 43.19
C LEU A 939 -21.43 6.13 44.01
N ALA A 940 -20.57 7.08 44.34
CA ALA A 940 -20.94 8.31 45.02
C ALA A 940 -21.99 9.11 44.26
N LYS A 941 -21.85 9.24 42.94
CA LYS A 941 -22.84 9.89 42.06
C LYS A 941 -24.20 9.18 42.09
N LEU A 942 -24.20 7.83 42.00
CA LEU A 942 -25.47 7.07 42.04
C LEU A 942 -26.15 7.16 43.40
N GLN A 943 -25.38 7.17 44.49
CA GLN A 943 -25.90 7.34 45.85
C GLN A 943 -26.51 8.75 46.05
N GLU A 944 -25.80 9.79 45.59
CA GLU A 944 -26.31 11.18 45.61
C GLU A 944 -27.60 11.28 44.80
N GLN A 945 -27.68 10.65 43.64
CA GLN A 945 -28.88 10.61 42.81
C GLN A 945 -30.02 9.91 43.47
N ALA A 946 -29.79 8.80 44.19
CA ALA A 946 -30.81 8.08 44.94
C ALA A 946 -31.31 8.90 46.12
N GLU A 947 -30.44 9.65 46.80
CA GLU A 947 -30.85 10.55 47.88
C GLU A 947 -31.74 11.72 47.39
N LYS A 948 -31.35 12.34 46.25
CA LYS A 948 -32.17 13.38 45.60
C LYS A 948 -33.55 12.89 45.24
N ILE A 949 -33.70 11.68 44.74
CA ILE A 949 -34.98 11.08 44.40
C ILE A 949 -35.83 10.72 45.66
N ARG A 950 -35.17 10.30 46.75
CA ARG A 950 -35.84 10.10 48.05
C ARG A 950 -36.36 11.41 48.64
N ALA A 951 -35.59 12.49 48.51
CA ALA A 951 -36.04 13.80 48.98
C ALA A 951 -37.25 14.31 48.20
N LEU A 952 -37.34 14.05 46.89
CA LEU A 952 -38.52 14.36 46.07
C LEU A 952 -39.79 13.65 46.57
N ALA A 953 -39.67 12.46 47.18
CA ALA A 953 -40.78 11.73 47.74
C ALA A 953 -41.37 12.39 48.99
N LEU A 954 -40.56 13.17 49.74
CA LEU A 954 -40.99 13.83 50.95
C LEU A 954 -41.74 15.17 50.71
N PHE A 955 -41.54 15.81 49.54
CA PHE A 955 -42.17 17.07 49.16
C PHE A 955 -43.42 16.90 48.25
N GLY A 956 -43.67 15.69 47.71
CA GLY A 956 -44.85 15.42 46.84
C GLY A 956 -46.12 14.93 47.56
N SER A 957 -46.10 14.85 48.86
CA SER A 957 -47.27 14.43 49.69
C SER A 957 -47.89 15.57 50.54
N GLY A 958 -47.70 16.84 50.11
CA GLY A 958 -48.31 17.99 50.70
C GLY A 958 -49.34 18.69 49.79
#